data_3aab23419afcdd8b0a6c8d8b612d39e5
#
_entry.id   3aab23419afcdd8b0a6c8d8b612d39e5
#
_cell.length_a   1.000
_cell.length_b   1.000
_cell.length_c   1.000
_cell.angle_alpha   90.00
_cell.angle_beta   90.00
_cell.angle_gamma   90.00
#
_symmetry.space_group_name_H-M   'P 1'
#
loop_
_entity.id
_entity.type
_entity.pdbx_description
1 polymer ?
#
loop_
_entity_poly.entity_id
_entity_poly.type
_entity_poly.pdbx_seq_one_letter_code
_entity_poly.pdbx_strand_id
1 'polypeptide(L)'
;MKKEGISLNKNLLKQKELEIIKFPKRPKLNEKIRSKNQSIILQSNFLQMRFNPNQNHVRQFSIKITPELPEDSYQIYRKILRSITKELKLHFKLYLISGKSLFSTINEENSSITLKTTIDNIDYEIEITKTRNLIDLSQITTLNKENSQIKSLIERIIKIIFEANDGFIRFDGGNFFNYYKYEKIDNNSKKLPGYSTGTVITDTGLYLRVIDRSKFISGKTAYEKLKEIFSKNKSNNPKNSCIDYFENKSVLTNYGSLKVYKIESISFDKSPSNTNVSIKKDDGTFVNVTLLNYYKEKYSIQIKDLNQPLLIAYDKRKNKDNNELEKENKIYLIPELVFLCGVDENDNNNVEKKRKMGNILKPNERMEKIKKINELLLNNNHKYFKRSKSSEKIKLESPNEIRQKWGLEFEQFQTFKGRILSKPQVFFFNDVKDNNEKRDGKIQQQKFYKSINLVKDIWMILTNYINNGEKAFDNLERCSKQMGIIIEKPEIIEIKAKNDNEYISKLRTIDLNGGKKVVLIILDTFSKKFYPSIKNYLCKQIGIVSQCIIWEKARSQNLSYWSNILKQIETKLGAQPFRILVNAEFDKNITMIIGIVISKIGKNKIRIVMTSTYSQGLCNYLTQIKDIDSNDKESTLLYMTQNAINYIKKLYNIPKYIIIYRLGGNQKQTEKIYHEEVTSFIYFFSNENKYFNENIPLWSFISVNKKTELKFFEITENRNLINPRIGTVIDTGVTNNDYYEFYLQPQYVNMGTATPVHYHCLFDSTQMPIEIMEEITYYMTYYYWNWNGPIREPAALKFADVCNSFIGKIKIEGDVNSQLEYYPYYI
;
A
#
# COMPACT_ATOMS: atom_id res chain seq x y z
N MET A 1 -31.02 -18.80 -18.14
CA MET A 1 -29.88 -19.32 -18.92
C MET A 1 -28.96 -20.06 -17.94
N LYS A 2 -28.75 -21.36 -18.21
CA LYS A 2 -28.01 -22.28 -17.32
C LYS A 2 -26.54 -21.87 -17.18
N LYS A 3 -26.03 -21.92 -15.96
CA LYS A 3 -24.62 -21.73 -15.60
C LYS A 3 -23.78 -22.87 -16.21
N GLU A 4 -23.16 -22.65 -17.35
CA GLU A 4 -21.99 -23.41 -17.74
C GLU A 4 -20.79 -22.76 -17.09
N GLY A 5 -20.57 -23.18 -15.86
CA GLY A 5 -19.39 -22.77 -15.10
C GLY A 5 -18.19 -23.60 -15.52
N ILE A 6 -17.08 -22.93 -15.81
CA ILE A 6 -15.77 -23.58 -15.96
C ILE A 6 -15.45 -24.26 -14.63
N SER A 7 -15.58 -25.59 -14.60
CA SER A 7 -15.24 -26.43 -13.45
C SER A 7 -13.72 -26.56 -13.40
N LEU A 8 -13.06 -25.65 -12.70
CA LEU A 8 -11.65 -25.78 -12.36
C LEU A 8 -11.44 -26.97 -11.41
N ASN A 9 -10.71 -27.97 -11.85
CA ASN A 9 -10.39 -29.13 -11.03
C ASN A 9 -9.41 -28.71 -9.91
N LYS A 10 -9.95 -28.38 -8.72
CA LYS A 10 -9.20 -27.91 -7.54
C LYS A 10 -8.09 -28.88 -7.10
N ASN A 11 -8.18 -30.16 -7.44
CA ASN A 11 -7.19 -31.17 -7.07
C ASN A 11 -5.93 -31.10 -7.96
N LEU A 12 -6.05 -30.70 -9.22
CA LEU A 12 -4.89 -30.47 -10.11
C LEU A 12 -4.10 -29.21 -9.72
N LEU A 13 -4.81 -28.20 -9.20
CA LEU A 13 -4.16 -26.96 -8.69
C LEU A 13 -3.38 -27.23 -7.39
N LYS A 14 -3.91 -28.09 -6.48
CA LYS A 14 -3.21 -28.43 -5.24
C LYS A 14 -1.96 -29.28 -5.44
N GLN A 15 -1.92 -30.13 -6.45
CA GLN A 15 -0.70 -30.93 -6.76
C GLN A 15 0.45 -30.06 -7.30
N LYS A 16 0.18 -28.89 -7.89
CA LYS A 16 1.20 -27.93 -8.37
C LYS A 16 1.69 -26.93 -7.30
N GLU A 17 1.15 -26.96 -6.08
CA GLU A 17 1.60 -26.11 -4.96
C GLU A 17 3.06 -26.36 -4.52
N LEU A 18 3.72 -27.40 -5.01
CA LEU A 18 5.10 -27.75 -4.70
C LEU A 18 6.13 -27.33 -5.77
N GLU A 19 5.69 -26.76 -6.90
CA GLU A 19 6.62 -26.19 -7.87
C GLU A 19 7.17 -24.85 -7.37
N ILE A 20 8.49 -24.74 -7.35
CA ILE A 20 9.20 -23.51 -7.03
C ILE A 20 8.70 -22.41 -7.98
N ILE A 21 8.17 -21.31 -7.43
CA ILE A 21 7.75 -20.14 -8.21
C ILE A 21 8.93 -19.68 -9.07
N LYS A 22 8.78 -19.76 -10.38
CA LYS A 22 9.74 -19.21 -11.33
C LYS A 22 9.14 -17.96 -11.94
N PHE A 23 9.39 -16.82 -11.31
CA PHE A 23 9.09 -15.53 -11.94
C PHE A 23 9.92 -15.37 -13.23
N PRO A 24 9.40 -14.64 -14.22
CA PRO A 24 10.20 -14.29 -15.40
C PRO A 24 11.46 -13.54 -14.96
N LYS A 25 12.59 -13.95 -15.51
CA LYS A 25 13.83 -13.18 -15.38
C LYS A 25 13.77 -11.93 -16.24
N ARG A 26 14.55 -10.94 -15.85
CA ARG A 26 14.70 -9.72 -16.66
C ARG A 26 15.13 -10.10 -18.09
N PRO A 27 14.41 -9.64 -19.16
CA PRO A 27 14.83 -9.84 -20.53
C PRO A 27 16.20 -9.22 -20.81
N LYS A 28 16.86 -9.71 -21.88
CA LYS A 28 18.10 -9.11 -22.34
C LYS A 28 17.86 -7.64 -22.70
N LEU A 29 18.70 -6.74 -22.19
CA LEU A 29 18.58 -5.30 -22.43
C LEU A 29 18.91 -5.00 -23.90
N ASN A 30 18.10 -4.16 -24.52
CA ASN A 30 18.30 -3.77 -25.93
C ASN A 30 19.00 -2.39 -26.00
N GLU A 31 20.32 -2.41 -26.11
CA GLU A 31 21.12 -1.17 -26.12
C GLU A 31 20.75 -0.23 -27.28
N LYS A 32 20.30 -0.75 -28.41
CA LYS A 32 19.86 0.07 -29.55
C LYS A 32 18.61 0.88 -29.23
N ILE A 33 17.70 0.36 -28.42
CA ILE A 33 16.52 1.10 -27.96
C ILE A 33 16.92 2.03 -26.81
N ARG A 34 17.73 1.54 -25.87
CA ARG A 34 18.18 2.30 -24.68
C ARG A 34 18.95 3.54 -25.03
N SER A 35 19.82 3.48 -26.04
CA SER A 35 20.64 4.63 -26.49
C SER A 35 19.83 5.81 -27.05
N LYS A 36 18.56 5.59 -27.41
CA LYS A 36 17.65 6.68 -27.81
C LYS A 36 17.14 7.51 -26.64
N ASN A 37 17.25 6.99 -25.43
CA ASN A 37 16.77 7.65 -24.21
C ASN A 37 17.90 8.45 -23.54
N GLN A 38 17.56 9.59 -22.96
CA GLN A 38 18.51 10.38 -22.19
C GLN A 38 18.90 9.65 -20.91
N SER A 39 20.21 9.46 -20.67
CA SER A 39 20.72 8.91 -19.41
C SER A 39 20.80 10.00 -18.35
N ILE A 40 20.49 9.63 -17.09
CA ILE A 40 20.60 10.51 -15.93
C ILE A 40 21.24 9.77 -14.75
N ILE A 41 21.86 10.53 -13.86
CA ILE A 41 22.45 10.01 -12.62
C ILE A 41 21.49 10.23 -11.49
N LEU A 42 21.22 9.15 -10.78
CA LEU A 42 20.28 9.12 -9.65
C LEU A 42 20.99 8.67 -8.38
N GLN A 43 20.56 9.22 -7.24
CA GLN A 43 20.92 8.73 -5.90
C GLN A 43 19.70 8.10 -5.25
N SER A 44 19.84 6.91 -4.65
CA SER A 44 18.77 6.24 -3.92
C SER A 44 18.87 6.45 -2.41
N ASN A 45 17.82 6.01 -1.70
CA ASN A 45 17.83 5.87 -0.24
C ASN A 45 18.35 4.49 0.23
N PHE A 46 19.16 3.84 -0.59
CA PHE A 46 19.83 2.58 -0.28
C PHE A 46 21.26 2.86 0.17
N LEU A 47 21.55 2.53 1.42
CA LEU A 47 22.88 2.63 2.02
C LEU A 47 23.62 1.30 1.79
N GLN A 48 24.76 1.33 1.12
CA GLN A 48 25.52 0.14 0.80
C GLN A 48 26.04 -0.52 2.06
N MET A 49 25.88 -1.84 2.14
CA MET A 49 26.39 -2.68 3.21
C MET A 49 27.43 -3.64 2.67
N ARG A 50 28.50 -3.81 3.42
CA ARG A 50 29.53 -4.84 3.19
C ARG A 50 29.84 -5.57 4.47
N PHE A 51 30.45 -6.73 4.36
CA PHE A 51 31.02 -7.44 5.47
C PHE A 51 32.54 -7.42 5.37
N ASN A 52 33.19 -7.21 6.51
CA ASN A 52 34.63 -7.26 6.60
C ASN A 52 35.13 -8.64 6.14
N PRO A 53 36.06 -8.74 5.16
CA PRO A 53 36.54 -10.02 4.65
C PRO A 53 37.04 -10.99 5.70
N ASN A 54 37.57 -10.50 6.82
CA ASN A 54 38.07 -11.32 7.94
C ASN A 54 36.94 -11.81 8.87
N GLN A 55 35.69 -11.33 8.69
CA GLN A 55 34.54 -11.65 9.54
C GLN A 55 33.28 -11.89 8.71
N ASN A 56 33.42 -12.29 7.43
CA ASN A 56 32.31 -12.47 6.52
C ASN A 56 31.63 -13.84 6.61
N HIS A 57 32.17 -14.75 7.43
CA HIS A 57 31.63 -16.09 7.54
C HIS A 57 30.77 -16.25 8.79
N VAL A 58 29.57 -16.75 8.57
CA VAL A 58 28.62 -17.05 9.65
C VAL A 58 28.22 -18.51 9.55
N ARG A 59 28.30 -19.21 10.69
CA ARG A 59 27.79 -20.57 10.83
C ARG A 59 26.35 -20.55 11.30
N GLN A 60 25.55 -21.41 10.73
CA GLN A 60 24.20 -21.65 11.13
C GLN A 60 24.08 -22.96 11.92
N PHE A 61 23.29 -22.90 12.97
CA PHE A 61 22.89 -24.04 13.78
C PHE A 61 21.37 -24.12 13.81
N SER A 62 20.84 -25.36 13.79
CA SER A 62 19.41 -25.60 14.02
C SER A 62 19.16 -25.77 15.52
N ILE A 63 18.06 -25.28 16.01
CA ILE A 63 17.62 -25.45 17.40
C ILE A 63 16.42 -26.39 17.39
N LYS A 64 16.58 -27.56 18.04
CA LYS A 64 15.52 -28.55 18.28
C LYS A 64 15.23 -28.59 19.79
N ILE A 65 13.97 -28.65 20.17
CA ILE A 65 13.55 -28.69 21.57
C ILE A 65 12.68 -29.95 21.76
N THR A 66 13.00 -30.72 22.80
CA THR A 66 12.27 -31.92 23.19
C THR A 66 11.78 -31.77 24.64
N PRO A 67 10.51 -32.00 24.96
CA PRO A 67 9.42 -32.36 24.05
C PRO A 67 9.10 -31.26 23.02
N GLU A 68 8.62 -31.67 21.85
CA GLU A 68 8.32 -30.77 20.76
C GLU A 68 7.24 -29.74 21.20
N LEU A 69 7.53 -28.48 20.93
CA LEU A 69 6.61 -27.41 21.26
C LEU A 69 5.53 -27.29 20.18
N PRO A 70 4.24 -27.15 20.54
CA PRO A 70 3.20 -26.82 19.59
C PRO A 70 3.59 -25.55 18.78
N GLU A 71 3.16 -25.46 17.52
CA GLU A 71 3.56 -24.37 16.60
C GLU A 71 3.35 -22.95 17.16
N ASP A 72 2.43 -22.80 18.11
CA ASP A 72 2.05 -21.54 18.72
C ASP A 72 2.70 -21.24 20.08
N SER A 73 3.52 -22.15 20.61
CA SER A 73 4.16 -22.01 21.93
C SER A 73 5.36 -21.08 21.96
N TYR A 74 5.33 -20.00 21.18
CA TYR A 74 6.44 -19.04 21.11
C TYR A 74 6.82 -18.38 22.45
N GLN A 75 5.89 -18.26 23.38
CA GLN A 75 6.20 -17.75 24.73
C GLN A 75 7.06 -18.74 25.51
N ILE A 76 6.69 -20.03 25.47
CA ILE A 76 7.47 -21.10 26.10
C ILE A 76 8.85 -21.18 25.42
N TYR A 77 8.89 -21.16 24.10
CA TYR A 77 10.15 -21.11 23.35
C TYR A 77 11.06 -19.96 23.82
N ARG A 78 10.51 -18.76 24.01
CA ARG A 78 11.28 -17.63 24.54
C ARG A 78 11.70 -17.78 25.98
N LYS A 79 10.88 -18.38 26.85
CA LYS A 79 11.25 -18.67 28.24
C LYS A 79 12.44 -19.64 28.26
N ILE A 80 12.37 -20.71 27.48
CA ILE A 80 13.46 -21.72 27.32
C ILE A 80 14.75 -21.03 26.86
N LEU A 81 14.72 -20.26 25.78
CA LEU A 81 15.91 -19.57 25.28
C LEU A 81 16.50 -18.58 26.28
N ARG A 82 15.67 -17.97 27.11
CA ARG A 82 16.14 -17.05 28.16
C ARG A 82 16.79 -17.79 29.31
N SER A 83 16.28 -18.97 29.72
CA SER A 83 16.85 -19.74 30.81
C SER A 83 18.27 -20.24 30.48
N ILE A 84 18.50 -20.67 29.24
CA ILE A 84 19.80 -21.18 28.76
C ILE A 84 20.75 -20.08 28.26
N THR A 85 20.40 -18.79 28.36
CA THR A 85 21.23 -17.68 27.82
C THR A 85 22.64 -17.66 28.40
N LYS A 86 22.81 -18.00 29.68
CA LYS A 86 24.14 -18.06 30.34
C LYS A 86 25.01 -19.17 29.73
N GLU A 87 24.44 -20.35 29.55
CA GLU A 87 25.09 -21.51 28.97
C GLU A 87 25.43 -21.26 27.49
N LEU A 88 24.50 -20.71 26.73
CA LEU A 88 24.76 -20.31 25.35
C LEU A 88 25.95 -19.36 25.21
N LYS A 89 26.14 -18.44 26.14
CA LYS A 89 27.30 -17.53 26.13
C LYS A 89 28.63 -18.19 26.44
N LEU A 90 28.62 -19.35 27.12
CA LEU A 90 29.84 -20.15 27.35
C LEU A 90 30.28 -20.84 26.07
N HIS A 91 29.32 -21.33 25.27
CA HIS A 91 29.58 -22.03 24.03
C HIS A 91 29.75 -21.09 22.82
N PHE A 92 28.98 -20.02 22.75
CA PHE A 92 28.99 -19.05 21.65
C PHE A 92 29.34 -17.66 22.15
N LYS A 93 30.55 -17.19 21.86
CA LYS A 93 30.99 -15.84 22.25
C LYS A 93 30.14 -14.74 21.58
N LEU A 94 29.75 -14.97 20.33
CA LEU A 94 28.86 -14.07 19.56
C LEU A 94 27.83 -14.90 18.81
N TYR A 95 26.58 -14.72 19.18
CA TYR A 95 25.45 -15.40 18.50
C TYR A 95 24.19 -14.55 18.41
N LEU A 96 23.38 -14.85 17.43
CA LEU A 96 22.02 -14.33 17.28
C LEU A 96 21.04 -15.46 16.94
N ILE A 97 19.86 -15.42 17.52
CA ILE A 97 18.80 -16.38 17.26
C ILE A 97 17.72 -15.71 16.41
N SER A 98 17.37 -16.34 15.29
CA SER A 98 16.28 -15.94 14.41
C SER A 98 15.42 -17.16 14.08
N GLY A 99 14.17 -17.18 14.60
CA GLY A 99 13.31 -18.36 14.52
C GLY A 99 13.93 -19.58 15.21
N LYS A 100 13.98 -20.71 14.54
CA LYS A 100 14.60 -21.98 15.00
C LYS A 100 16.09 -22.09 14.61
N SER A 101 16.72 -20.99 14.18
CA SER A 101 18.16 -20.97 13.80
C SER A 101 18.97 -20.07 14.73
N LEU A 102 20.17 -20.53 15.05
CA LEU A 102 21.20 -19.74 15.73
C LEU A 102 22.34 -19.46 14.73
N PHE A 103 22.83 -18.24 14.72
CA PHE A 103 23.93 -17.80 13.86
C PHE A 103 25.11 -17.35 14.74
N SER A 104 26.32 -17.80 14.40
CA SER A 104 27.57 -17.43 15.09
C SER A 104 28.69 -17.15 14.09
N THR A 105 29.55 -16.17 14.40
CA THR A 105 30.73 -15.82 13.58
C THR A 105 31.99 -16.59 13.99
N ILE A 106 31.93 -17.42 15.03
CA ILE A 106 33.08 -18.12 15.60
C ILE A 106 33.10 -19.55 15.09
N ASN A 107 34.32 -20.02 14.75
CA ASN A 107 34.61 -21.39 14.43
C ASN A 107 34.64 -22.23 15.71
N GLU A 108 33.51 -22.86 16.02
CA GLU A 108 33.48 -23.85 17.12
C GLU A 108 33.63 -25.25 16.55
N GLU A 109 34.43 -26.03 17.19
CA GLU A 109 34.77 -27.42 16.77
C GLU A 109 33.60 -28.37 17.04
N ASN A 110 32.71 -28.09 17.99
CA ASN A 110 31.62 -28.96 18.38
C ASN A 110 30.51 -28.98 17.31
N SER A 111 30.17 -30.20 16.88
CA SER A 111 29.10 -30.45 15.89
C SER A 111 27.67 -30.31 16.45
N SER A 112 27.51 -30.57 17.76
CA SER A 112 26.22 -30.47 18.46
C SER A 112 26.45 -30.12 19.95
N ILE A 113 25.49 -29.38 20.51
CA ILE A 113 25.45 -29.00 21.93
C ILE A 113 24.06 -29.31 22.46
N THR A 114 23.98 -29.98 23.59
CA THR A 114 22.71 -30.29 24.26
C THR A 114 22.65 -29.57 25.58
N LEU A 115 21.61 -28.76 25.76
CA LEU A 115 21.33 -27.99 26.98
C LEU A 115 20.02 -28.43 27.57
N LYS A 116 19.88 -28.33 28.91
CA LYS A 116 18.66 -28.72 29.62
C LYS A 116 18.14 -27.59 30.46
N THR A 117 16.81 -27.47 30.54
CA THR A 117 16.16 -26.46 31.39
C THR A 117 14.76 -26.92 31.77
N THR A 118 14.30 -26.53 32.97
CA THR A 118 12.95 -26.79 33.43
C THR A 118 12.13 -25.52 33.40
N ILE A 119 11.00 -25.54 32.69
CA ILE A 119 10.05 -24.42 32.58
C ILE A 119 8.65 -24.93 32.91
N ASP A 120 7.98 -24.26 33.86
CA ASP A 120 6.62 -24.57 34.27
C ASP A 120 6.45 -26.08 34.64
N ASN A 121 7.43 -26.67 35.37
CA ASN A 121 7.58 -28.07 35.80
C ASN A 121 7.71 -29.08 34.64
N ILE A 122 8.09 -28.67 33.48
CA ILE A 122 8.40 -29.51 32.33
C ILE A 122 9.89 -29.39 32.03
N ASP A 123 10.56 -30.52 31.93
CA ASP A 123 11.96 -30.57 31.54
C ASP A 123 12.08 -30.53 30.02
N TYR A 124 12.90 -29.60 29.55
CA TYR A 124 13.19 -29.42 28.13
C TYR A 124 14.64 -29.68 27.85
N GLU A 125 14.87 -30.47 26.82
CA GLU A 125 16.19 -30.69 26.22
C GLU A 125 16.30 -29.88 24.92
N ILE A 126 17.36 -29.10 24.79
CA ILE A 126 17.59 -28.20 23.66
C ILE A 126 18.85 -28.68 22.93
N GLU A 127 18.67 -29.29 21.78
CA GLU A 127 19.73 -29.71 20.88
C GLU A 127 20.03 -28.60 19.87
N ILE A 128 21.27 -28.14 19.83
CA ILE A 128 21.77 -27.14 18.90
C ILE A 128 22.80 -27.81 18.00
N THR A 129 22.36 -28.08 16.77
CA THR A 129 23.15 -28.89 15.82
C THR A 129 23.64 -28.01 14.67
N LYS A 130 24.94 -28.11 14.37
CA LYS A 130 25.56 -27.40 13.25
C LYS A 130 24.94 -27.85 11.92
N THR A 131 24.46 -26.91 11.15
CA THR A 131 24.07 -27.13 9.76
C THR A 131 25.31 -27.17 8.88
N ARG A 132 25.27 -27.92 7.78
CA ARG A 132 26.47 -28.15 6.93
C ARG A 132 27.00 -26.88 6.24
N ASN A 133 26.26 -25.77 6.24
CA ASN A 133 26.58 -24.61 5.43
C ASN A 133 27.32 -23.54 6.23
N LEU A 134 28.55 -23.27 5.84
CA LEU A 134 29.25 -22.02 6.14
C LEU A 134 28.73 -20.98 5.17
N ILE A 135 28.17 -19.92 5.69
CA ILE A 135 27.56 -18.87 4.90
C ILE A 135 28.58 -17.74 4.74
N ASP A 136 29.00 -17.49 3.50
CA ASP A 136 29.81 -16.33 3.17
C ASP A 136 28.89 -15.13 2.88
N LEU A 137 28.88 -14.18 3.80
CA LEU A 137 28.06 -12.98 3.71
C LEU A 137 28.50 -12.01 2.60
N SER A 138 29.73 -12.18 2.05
CA SER A 138 30.22 -11.35 0.94
C SER A 138 29.64 -11.75 -0.43
N GLN A 139 29.14 -12.99 -0.55
CA GLN A 139 28.63 -13.55 -1.81
C GLN A 139 27.12 -13.43 -1.98
N ILE A 140 26.45 -12.59 -1.19
CA ILE A 140 25.00 -12.45 -1.24
C ILE A 140 24.62 -11.56 -2.44
N THR A 141 24.43 -12.20 -3.59
CA THR A 141 24.03 -11.50 -4.84
C THR A 141 22.65 -11.89 -5.35
N THR A 142 22.03 -12.97 -4.81
CA THR A 142 20.74 -13.49 -5.27
C THR A 142 19.75 -13.76 -4.14
N LEU A 143 18.46 -13.72 -4.44
CA LEU A 143 17.37 -14.03 -3.50
C LEU A 143 16.97 -15.51 -3.62
N ASN A 144 17.72 -16.40 -2.98
CA ASN A 144 17.33 -17.79 -2.78
C ASN A 144 16.82 -18.06 -1.35
N LYS A 145 16.35 -19.28 -1.03
CA LYS A 145 15.89 -19.63 0.33
C LYS A 145 16.95 -19.43 1.41
N GLU A 146 18.22 -19.68 1.09
CA GLU A 146 19.35 -19.50 2.01
C GLU A 146 19.57 -18.02 2.32
N ASN A 147 19.53 -17.16 1.31
CA ASN A 147 19.66 -15.72 1.46
C ASN A 147 18.50 -15.07 2.24
N SER A 148 17.32 -15.70 2.30
CA SER A 148 16.21 -15.22 3.14
C SER A 148 16.52 -15.31 4.63
N GLN A 149 17.27 -16.32 5.07
CA GLN A 149 17.71 -16.48 6.45
C GLN A 149 18.78 -15.44 6.80
N ILE A 150 19.70 -15.17 5.88
CA ILE A 150 20.72 -14.13 6.04
C ILE A 150 20.09 -12.75 6.13
N LYS A 151 19.11 -12.46 5.27
CA LYS A 151 18.32 -11.22 5.36
C LYS A 151 17.71 -11.06 6.75
N SER A 152 17.15 -12.13 7.32
CA SER A 152 16.60 -12.13 8.67
C SER A 152 17.66 -11.86 9.75
N LEU A 153 18.89 -12.40 9.59
CA LEU A 153 20.02 -12.13 10.47
C LEU A 153 20.42 -10.66 10.42
N ILE A 154 20.61 -10.09 9.22
CA ILE A 154 20.98 -8.68 9.04
C ILE A 154 19.91 -7.78 9.65
N GLU A 155 18.63 -8.02 9.39
CA GLU A 155 17.52 -7.26 9.99
C GLU A 155 17.53 -7.35 11.52
N ARG A 156 17.98 -8.48 12.08
CA ARG A 156 18.13 -8.66 13.53
C ARG A 156 19.31 -7.85 14.07
N ILE A 157 20.45 -7.82 13.39
CA ILE A 157 21.62 -7.01 13.76
C ILE A 157 21.22 -5.52 13.74
N ILE A 158 20.62 -5.04 12.66
CA ILE A 158 20.16 -3.65 12.53
C ILE A 158 19.19 -3.28 13.67
N LYS A 159 18.27 -4.19 14.00
CA LYS A 159 17.35 -3.99 15.12
C LYS A 159 18.09 -3.77 16.44
N ILE A 160 19.09 -4.59 16.74
CA ILE A 160 19.86 -4.47 17.99
C ILE A 160 20.65 -3.15 18.01
N ILE A 161 21.22 -2.75 16.88
CA ILE A 161 21.90 -1.46 16.73
C ILE A 161 20.95 -0.29 17.05
N PHE A 162 19.71 -0.31 16.54
CA PHE A 162 18.73 0.74 16.87
C PHE A 162 18.30 0.71 18.33
N GLU A 163 18.08 -0.48 18.91
CA GLU A 163 17.68 -0.64 20.31
C GLU A 163 18.81 -0.22 21.28
N ALA A 164 20.07 -0.29 20.85
CA ALA A 164 21.23 0.20 21.60
C ALA A 164 21.33 1.73 21.63
N ASN A 165 20.75 2.44 20.67
CA ASN A 165 20.65 3.90 20.71
C ASN A 165 19.60 4.34 21.75
N ASP A 166 19.95 5.37 22.53
CA ASP A 166 19.04 5.87 23.56
C ASP A 166 17.80 6.54 22.95
N GLY A 167 16.65 6.30 23.60
CA GLY A 167 15.36 6.86 23.20
C GLY A 167 14.68 6.19 22.00
N PHE A 168 15.36 5.30 21.28
CA PHE A 168 14.72 4.61 20.14
C PHE A 168 13.80 3.48 20.60
N ILE A 169 12.57 3.51 20.09
CA ILE A 169 11.51 2.55 20.36
C ILE A 169 11.10 1.90 19.04
N ARG A 170 10.96 0.58 19.05
CA ARG A 170 10.40 -0.15 17.93
C ARG A 170 8.87 -0.17 17.99
N PHE A 171 8.20 0.23 16.92
CA PHE A 171 6.74 0.11 16.76
C PHE A 171 6.37 -1.20 16.05
N ASP A 172 6.65 -1.31 14.75
CA ASP A 172 6.32 -2.48 13.93
C ASP A 172 7.46 -2.77 12.96
N GLY A 173 7.75 -4.05 12.69
CA GLY A 173 8.74 -4.45 11.70
C GLY A 173 10.08 -3.72 11.87
N GLY A 174 10.53 -3.04 10.86
CA GLY A 174 11.74 -2.20 10.83
C GLY A 174 11.49 -0.72 11.12
N ASN A 175 10.40 -0.34 11.84
CA ASN A 175 10.08 1.04 12.16
C ASN A 175 10.57 1.40 13.57
N PHE A 176 11.45 2.39 13.67
CA PHE A 176 12.07 2.87 14.91
C PHE A 176 11.85 4.37 15.06
N PHE A 177 11.40 4.83 16.24
CA PHE A 177 11.13 6.23 16.51
C PHE A 177 11.82 6.67 17.81
N ASN A 178 12.37 7.88 17.83
CA ASN A 178 12.99 8.42 19.02
C ASN A 178 11.95 9.12 19.91
N TYR A 179 11.70 8.56 21.08
CA TYR A 179 10.71 9.07 22.03
C TYR A 179 11.19 10.37 22.73
N TYR A 180 12.48 10.54 22.96
CA TYR A 180 13.00 11.69 23.69
C TYR A 180 13.22 12.91 22.78
N LYS A 181 13.46 12.71 21.47
CA LYS A 181 13.64 13.79 20.50
C LYS A 181 12.35 14.11 19.76
N TYR A 182 11.27 14.43 20.49
CA TYR A 182 10.01 14.76 19.86
C TYR A 182 9.89 16.25 19.52
N GLU A 183 9.16 16.56 18.45
CA GLU A 183 8.71 17.91 18.11
C GLU A 183 7.29 18.12 18.68
N LYS A 184 7.07 19.20 19.44
CA LYS A 184 5.75 19.59 19.90
C LYS A 184 5.05 20.32 18.75
N ILE A 185 3.99 19.74 18.20
CA ILE A 185 3.25 20.33 17.07
C ILE A 185 2.20 21.31 17.57
N ASP A 186 1.50 20.94 18.62
CA ASP A 186 0.51 21.71 19.33
C ASP A 186 0.40 21.23 20.78
N ASN A 187 -0.54 21.77 21.56
CA ASN A 187 -0.72 21.36 22.96
C ASN A 187 -1.23 19.92 23.10
N ASN A 188 -1.80 19.33 22.03
CA ASN A 188 -2.43 18.02 22.04
C ASN A 188 -1.67 16.97 21.25
N SER A 189 -0.52 17.28 20.64
CA SER A 189 0.19 16.31 19.80
C SER A 189 1.70 16.52 19.77
N LYS A 190 2.41 15.38 19.78
CA LYS A 190 3.86 15.26 19.65
C LYS A 190 4.18 14.48 18.39
N LYS A 191 5.24 14.86 17.67
CA LYS A 191 5.76 14.17 16.51
C LYS A 191 7.11 13.57 16.88
N LEU A 192 7.21 12.24 16.82
CA LEU A 192 8.43 11.49 17.04
C LEU A 192 9.17 11.33 15.71
N PRO A 193 10.41 11.79 15.56
CA PRO A 193 11.23 11.47 14.40
C PRO A 193 11.71 10.02 14.47
N GLY A 194 11.96 9.42 13.31
CA GLY A 194 12.43 8.05 13.26
C GLY A 194 12.76 7.55 11.87
N TYR A 195 13.01 6.26 11.77
CA TYR A 195 13.40 5.59 10.54
C TYR A 195 12.63 4.30 10.33
N SER A 196 12.39 3.96 9.06
CA SER A 196 12.04 2.61 8.63
C SER A 196 13.22 2.03 7.88
N THR A 197 13.64 0.83 8.25
CA THR A 197 14.77 0.13 7.63
C THR A 197 14.34 -1.23 7.09
N GLY A 198 15.03 -1.72 6.07
CA GLY A 198 14.88 -3.04 5.53
C GLY A 198 16.07 -3.43 4.66
N THR A 199 16.44 -4.70 4.69
CA THR A 199 17.53 -5.24 3.87
C THR A 199 17.03 -5.49 2.46
N VAL A 200 17.78 -5.02 1.46
CA VAL A 200 17.50 -5.18 0.03
C VAL A 200 18.72 -5.75 -0.66
N ILE A 201 18.50 -6.70 -1.55
CA ILE A 201 19.52 -7.27 -2.44
C ILE A 201 19.14 -6.84 -3.86
N THR A 202 20.09 -6.23 -4.56
CA THR A 202 19.93 -5.77 -5.95
C THR A 202 20.99 -6.41 -6.84
N ASP A 203 20.94 -6.12 -8.12
CA ASP A 203 21.95 -6.55 -9.09
C ASP A 203 23.35 -5.95 -8.82
N THR A 204 23.46 -4.92 -7.99
CA THR A 204 24.71 -4.27 -7.61
C THR A 204 25.20 -4.58 -6.20
N GLY A 205 24.45 -5.35 -5.42
CA GLY A 205 24.86 -5.80 -4.09
C GLY A 205 23.82 -5.71 -2.99
N LEU A 206 24.31 -5.66 -1.76
CA LEU A 206 23.53 -5.67 -0.53
C LEU A 206 23.37 -4.24 0.02
N TYR A 207 22.13 -3.86 0.36
CA TYR A 207 21.82 -2.52 0.82
C TYR A 207 20.88 -2.51 2.02
N LEU A 208 21.06 -1.49 2.88
CA LEU A 208 20.09 -1.08 3.86
C LEU A 208 19.20 0.02 3.26
N ARG A 209 17.94 -0.30 3.00
CA ARG A 209 16.95 0.70 2.64
C ARG A 209 16.61 1.53 3.87
N VAL A 210 16.73 2.85 3.75
CA VAL A 210 16.49 3.81 4.83
C VAL A 210 15.41 4.81 4.44
N ILE A 211 14.39 4.95 5.27
CA ILE A 211 13.31 5.91 5.06
C ILE A 211 13.15 6.74 6.33
N ASP A 212 13.13 8.06 6.18
CA ASP A 212 12.72 8.95 7.25
C ASP A 212 11.22 8.79 7.53
N ARG A 213 10.88 8.60 8.77
CA ARG A 213 9.50 8.43 9.25
C ARG A 213 9.22 9.39 10.41
N SER A 214 7.96 9.70 10.58
CA SER A 214 7.48 10.39 11.77
C SER A 214 6.26 9.67 12.32
N LYS A 215 6.17 9.56 13.64
CA LYS A 215 5.01 9.02 14.34
C LYS A 215 4.38 10.10 15.19
N PHE A 216 3.07 10.29 15.04
CA PHE A 216 2.33 11.20 15.90
C PHE A 216 1.83 10.45 17.13
N ILE A 217 1.91 11.12 18.28
CA ILE A 217 1.41 10.64 19.58
C ILE A 217 0.56 11.75 20.17
N SER A 218 -0.56 11.38 20.78
CA SER A 218 -1.40 12.31 21.53
C SER A 218 -0.59 12.97 22.66
N GLY A 219 -0.78 14.24 22.88
CA GLY A 219 -0.27 14.96 24.06
C GLY A 219 -1.07 14.64 25.32
N LYS A 220 -2.30 14.14 25.16
CA LYS A 220 -3.21 13.73 26.25
C LYS A 220 -3.12 12.22 26.46
N THR A 221 -3.24 11.82 27.71
CA THR A 221 -3.35 10.41 28.09
C THR A 221 -4.66 9.80 27.57
N ALA A 222 -4.71 8.47 27.49
CA ALA A 222 -5.96 7.79 27.14
C ALA A 222 -7.07 8.08 28.18
N TYR A 223 -6.71 8.32 29.44
CA TYR A 223 -7.64 8.68 30.50
C TYR A 223 -8.29 10.06 30.28
N GLU A 224 -7.51 11.06 29.92
CA GLU A 224 -8.03 12.40 29.58
C GLU A 224 -8.98 12.32 28.39
N LYS A 225 -8.65 11.48 27.41
CA LYS A 225 -9.51 11.25 26.24
C LYS A 225 -10.82 10.52 26.59
N LEU A 226 -10.76 9.52 27.48
CA LEU A 226 -11.95 8.86 28.00
C LEU A 226 -12.89 9.90 28.66
N LYS A 227 -12.35 10.78 29.52
CA LYS A 227 -13.14 11.85 30.17
C LYS A 227 -13.80 12.79 29.14
N GLU A 228 -13.09 13.17 28.07
CA GLU A 228 -13.66 14.00 27.01
C GLU A 228 -14.84 13.32 26.31
N ILE A 229 -14.77 12.02 26.02
CA ILE A 229 -15.82 11.28 25.37
C ILE A 229 -17.04 11.16 26.28
N PHE A 230 -16.81 10.86 27.58
CA PHE A 230 -17.87 10.81 28.57
C PHE A 230 -18.61 12.15 28.73
N SER A 231 -17.88 13.27 28.72
CA SER A 231 -18.49 14.59 28.88
C SER A 231 -19.31 15.03 27.66
N LYS A 232 -18.93 14.62 26.44
CA LYS A 232 -19.59 15.03 25.19
C LYS A 232 -20.84 14.21 24.89
N ASN A 233 -20.92 12.95 25.32
CA ASN A 233 -21.97 11.99 24.94
C ASN A 233 -22.93 11.67 26.10
N LYS A 234 -23.37 12.69 26.85
CA LYS A 234 -24.28 12.49 28.01
C LYS A 234 -25.66 11.86 27.68
N SER A 235 -26.09 11.94 26.42
CA SER A 235 -27.41 11.49 25.95
C SER A 235 -27.42 10.09 25.30
N ASN A 236 -26.28 9.58 24.84
CA ASN A 236 -26.13 8.25 24.22
C ASN A 236 -25.08 7.45 24.98
N ASN A 237 -25.36 6.19 25.32
CA ASN A 237 -24.51 5.27 26.05
C ASN A 237 -22.99 5.59 25.95
N PRO A 238 -22.39 6.37 26.87
CA PRO A 238 -21.03 6.87 26.78
C PRO A 238 -19.97 5.74 26.83
N LYS A 239 -20.30 4.60 27.45
CA LYS A 239 -19.43 3.43 27.53
C LYS A 239 -19.20 2.83 26.14
N ASN A 240 -20.27 2.63 25.37
CA ASN A 240 -20.15 2.12 24.00
C ASN A 240 -19.37 3.08 23.10
N SER A 241 -19.63 4.38 23.21
CA SER A 241 -18.87 5.39 22.47
C SER A 241 -17.37 5.35 22.78
N CYS A 242 -16.98 5.05 24.02
CA CYS A 242 -15.58 4.85 24.39
C CYS A 242 -14.99 3.58 23.78
N ILE A 243 -15.72 2.46 23.82
CA ILE A 243 -15.29 1.19 23.23
C ILE A 243 -15.05 1.39 21.73
N ASP A 244 -16.02 1.92 21.00
CA ASP A 244 -15.94 2.17 19.55
C ASP A 244 -14.77 3.10 19.19
N TYR A 245 -14.49 4.11 20.03
CA TYR A 245 -13.38 5.02 19.81
C TYR A 245 -12.01 4.36 19.99
N PHE A 246 -11.83 3.53 21.04
CA PHE A 246 -10.52 2.95 21.40
C PHE A 246 -10.24 1.63 20.69
N GLU A 247 -11.27 0.91 20.27
CA GLU A 247 -11.13 -0.36 19.57
C GLU A 247 -10.19 -0.22 18.35
N ASN A 248 -9.30 -1.19 18.21
CA ASN A 248 -8.31 -1.22 17.13
C ASN A 248 -7.27 -0.09 17.13
N LYS A 249 -7.30 0.88 18.05
CA LYS A 249 -6.28 1.91 18.19
C LYS A 249 -5.04 1.39 18.92
N SER A 250 -3.89 1.97 18.60
CA SER A 250 -2.62 1.66 19.27
C SER A 250 -2.35 2.69 20.35
N VAL A 251 -1.80 2.23 21.48
CA VAL A 251 -1.34 3.08 22.59
C VAL A 251 0.12 2.79 22.90
N LEU A 252 0.83 3.81 23.35
CA LEU A 252 2.22 3.74 23.81
C LEU A 252 2.25 3.93 25.34
N THR A 253 2.90 3.03 26.06
CA THR A 253 3.11 3.18 27.50
C THR A 253 4.13 4.29 27.77
N ASN A 254 3.96 5.04 28.88
CA ASN A 254 4.92 6.06 29.34
C ASN A 254 5.88 5.53 30.42
N TYR A 255 5.92 4.23 30.61
CA TYR A 255 6.69 3.54 31.64
C TYR A 255 7.44 2.33 31.08
N GLY A 256 8.41 1.86 31.85
CA GLY A 256 9.21 0.68 31.52
C GLY A 256 9.98 0.82 30.21
N SER A 257 9.84 -0.18 29.33
CA SER A 257 10.52 -0.19 28.03
C SER A 257 9.70 0.49 26.91
N LEU A 258 8.74 1.34 27.24
CA LEU A 258 7.93 2.10 26.27
C LEU A 258 7.32 1.19 25.18
N LYS A 259 6.38 0.32 25.57
CA LYS A 259 5.78 -0.65 24.65
C LYS A 259 4.52 -0.11 23.96
N VAL A 260 4.33 -0.54 22.73
CA VAL A 260 3.11 -0.27 21.96
C VAL A 260 2.16 -1.46 22.07
N TYR A 261 0.90 -1.17 22.39
CA TYR A 261 -0.18 -2.16 22.43
C TYR A 261 -1.32 -1.75 21.53
N LYS A 262 -1.98 -2.72 20.91
CA LYS A 262 -3.25 -2.52 20.21
C LYS A 262 -4.40 -2.81 21.14
N ILE A 263 -5.35 -1.89 21.28
CA ILE A 263 -6.53 -2.01 22.14
C ILE A 263 -7.61 -2.80 21.39
N GLU A 264 -8.16 -3.78 22.06
CA GLU A 264 -9.29 -4.57 21.57
C GLU A 264 -10.62 -4.13 22.20
N SER A 265 -10.58 -3.72 23.50
CA SER A 265 -11.78 -3.28 24.20
C SER A 265 -11.45 -2.49 25.46
N ILE A 266 -12.48 -2.07 26.21
CA ILE A 266 -12.37 -1.43 27.52
C ILE A 266 -13.20 -2.22 28.52
N SER A 267 -12.63 -2.50 29.70
CA SER A 267 -13.37 -3.05 30.83
C SER A 267 -13.75 -1.94 31.80
N PHE A 268 -15.04 -1.71 32.00
CA PHE A 268 -15.55 -0.74 32.96
C PHE A 268 -15.81 -1.37 34.34
N ASP A 269 -15.76 -2.71 34.43
CA ASP A 269 -15.95 -3.47 35.69
C ASP A 269 -14.64 -3.71 36.44
N LYS A 270 -13.52 -3.46 35.76
CA LYS A 270 -12.15 -3.59 36.30
C LYS A 270 -11.49 -2.25 36.45
N SER A 271 -10.71 -2.11 37.54
CA SER A 271 -9.98 -0.90 37.89
C SER A 271 -8.58 -1.25 38.42
N PRO A 272 -7.66 -0.28 38.55
CA PRO A 272 -6.34 -0.53 39.12
C PRO A 272 -6.40 -1.11 40.55
N SER A 273 -7.40 -0.76 41.34
CA SER A 273 -7.57 -1.21 42.73
C SER A 273 -8.15 -2.63 42.86
N ASN A 274 -9.03 -3.07 41.94
CA ASN A 274 -9.71 -4.35 42.03
C ASN A 274 -9.16 -5.43 41.10
N THR A 275 -8.16 -5.15 40.28
CA THR A 275 -7.60 -6.12 39.32
C THR A 275 -6.28 -6.68 39.83
N ASN A 276 -6.21 -8.00 40.00
CA ASN A 276 -5.00 -8.70 40.41
C ASN A 276 -4.20 -9.18 39.19
N VAL A 277 -2.89 -9.16 39.34
CA VAL A 277 -1.90 -9.72 38.38
C VAL A 277 -0.98 -10.68 39.13
N SER A 278 -0.66 -11.80 38.52
CA SER A 278 0.29 -12.76 39.08
C SER A 278 1.72 -12.37 38.74
N ILE A 279 2.54 -12.15 39.75
CA ILE A 279 3.95 -11.78 39.62
C ILE A 279 4.82 -12.94 40.10
N LYS A 280 5.82 -13.31 39.30
CA LYS A 280 6.84 -14.26 39.72
C LYS A 280 7.92 -13.54 40.55
N LYS A 281 8.11 -13.97 41.81
CA LYS A 281 9.20 -13.49 42.67
C LYS A 281 10.54 -14.12 42.28
N ASP A 282 11.63 -13.58 42.85
CA ASP A 282 13.00 -14.08 42.58
C ASP A 282 13.22 -15.51 43.05
N ASP A 283 12.44 -15.98 44.05
CA ASP A 283 12.39 -17.35 44.57
C ASP A 283 11.61 -18.33 43.67
N GLY A 284 11.06 -17.86 42.59
CA GLY A 284 10.26 -18.68 41.66
C GLY A 284 8.77 -18.76 41.99
N THR A 285 8.32 -18.28 43.14
CA THR A 285 6.91 -18.33 43.59
C THR A 285 6.07 -17.28 42.85
N PHE A 286 4.78 -17.59 42.61
CA PHE A 286 3.84 -16.64 42.04
C PHE A 286 2.98 -16.02 43.16
N VAL A 287 2.95 -14.69 43.19
CA VAL A 287 2.13 -13.94 44.13
C VAL A 287 1.14 -13.06 43.36
N ASN A 288 -0.12 -13.09 43.75
CA ASN A 288 -1.15 -12.24 43.22
C ASN A 288 -1.11 -10.88 43.94
N VAL A 289 -0.89 -9.81 43.18
CA VAL A 289 -0.91 -8.43 43.69
C VAL A 289 -1.86 -7.59 42.86
N THR A 290 -2.43 -6.53 43.43
CA THR A 290 -3.25 -5.60 42.68
C THR A 290 -2.39 -4.85 41.63
N LEU A 291 -3.01 -4.41 40.53
CA LEU A 291 -2.31 -3.57 39.53
C LEU A 291 -1.69 -2.33 40.20
N LEU A 292 -2.39 -1.74 41.16
CA LEU A 292 -1.90 -0.61 41.96
C LEU A 292 -0.55 -0.91 42.60
N ASN A 293 -0.45 -1.99 43.35
CA ASN A 293 0.79 -2.40 44.04
C ASN A 293 1.87 -2.80 43.05
N TYR A 294 1.49 -3.51 41.96
CA TYR A 294 2.43 -3.86 40.90
C TYR A 294 3.14 -2.63 40.30
N TYR A 295 2.39 -1.55 39.97
CA TYR A 295 2.99 -0.37 39.38
C TYR A 295 3.81 0.44 40.40
N LYS A 296 3.35 0.50 41.64
CA LYS A 296 4.08 1.15 42.73
C LYS A 296 5.42 0.46 43.03
N GLU A 297 5.43 -0.86 43.16
CA GLU A 297 6.64 -1.62 43.50
C GLU A 297 7.64 -1.72 42.33
N LYS A 298 7.12 -1.99 41.14
CA LYS A 298 8.00 -2.27 39.99
C LYS A 298 8.48 -1.04 39.26
N TYR A 299 7.65 -0.01 39.17
CA TYR A 299 7.93 1.19 38.37
C TYR A 299 8.00 2.46 39.20
N SER A 300 7.71 2.42 40.53
CA SER A 300 7.61 3.56 41.41
C SER A 300 6.60 4.62 40.92
N ILE A 301 5.50 4.15 40.32
CA ILE A 301 4.45 5.00 39.77
C ILE A 301 3.27 5.03 40.74
N GLN A 302 2.78 6.25 41.07
CA GLN A 302 1.53 6.47 41.78
C GLN A 302 0.40 6.72 40.78
N ILE A 303 -0.66 5.92 40.89
CA ILE A 303 -1.86 6.05 40.06
C ILE A 303 -2.81 7.06 40.74
N LYS A 304 -3.28 8.04 39.99
CA LYS A 304 -4.12 9.14 40.54
C LYS A 304 -5.57 8.70 40.71
N ASP A 305 -6.17 8.06 39.68
CA ASP A 305 -7.53 7.56 39.76
C ASP A 305 -7.52 6.03 39.89
N LEU A 306 -7.88 5.56 41.08
CA LEU A 306 -7.89 4.14 41.45
C LEU A 306 -9.07 3.36 40.84
N ASN A 307 -10.09 4.08 40.39
CA ASN A 307 -11.36 3.51 39.90
C ASN A 307 -11.52 3.69 38.37
N GLN A 308 -10.48 4.18 37.65
CA GLN A 308 -10.53 4.30 36.20
C GLN A 308 -10.73 2.95 35.52
N PRO A 309 -11.48 2.86 34.40
CA PRO A 309 -11.62 1.64 33.63
C PRO A 309 -10.27 1.19 33.06
N LEU A 310 -10.15 -0.08 32.69
CA LEU A 310 -8.91 -0.62 32.12
C LEU A 310 -9.05 -0.88 30.62
N LEU A 311 -8.02 -0.50 29.84
CA LEU A 311 -7.91 -0.86 28.45
C LEU A 311 -7.44 -2.31 28.34
N ILE A 312 -8.08 -3.08 27.46
CA ILE A 312 -7.75 -4.48 27.22
C ILE A 312 -6.94 -4.57 25.92
N ALA A 313 -5.75 -5.14 26.02
CA ALA A 313 -4.93 -5.53 24.90
C ALA A 313 -4.61 -7.03 24.99
N TYR A 314 -4.35 -7.65 23.86
CA TYR A 314 -3.89 -9.04 23.83
C TYR A 314 -2.45 -9.08 23.31
N ASP A 315 -1.65 -9.99 23.82
CA ASP A 315 -0.33 -10.27 23.24
C ASP A 315 -0.56 -11.02 21.92
N LYS A 316 -0.69 -10.27 20.81
CA LYS A 316 -1.01 -10.80 19.49
C LYS A 316 0.07 -11.72 18.96
N ARG A 317 -0.16 -13.00 19.17
CA ARG A 317 0.49 -14.06 18.40
C ARG A 317 -0.58 -15.08 18.03
N LYS A 318 -1.15 -14.90 16.85
CA LYS A 318 -2.30 -15.63 16.33
C LYS A 318 -1.97 -17.06 15.98
N ASN A 319 -2.84 -17.97 16.42
CA ASN A 319 -3.20 -19.17 15.68
C ASN A 319 -4.15 -18.80 14.56
N LYS A 320 -3.87 -19.27 13.36
CA LYS A 320 -4.70 -18.97 12.18
C LYS A 320 -5.83 -19.96 11.95
N ASP A 321 -5.83 -21.13 12.61
CA ASP A 321 -6.62 -22.27 12.14
C ASP A 321 -7.56 -22.96 13.14
N ASN A 322 -7.70 -22.48 14.39
CA ASN A 322 -8.67 -23.09 15.31
C ASN A 322 -9.62 -22.06 15.93
N ASN A 323 -10.92 -22.30 15.73
CA ASN A 323 -12.06 -21.53 16.23
C ASN A 323 -12.36 -21.74 17.73
N GLU A 324 -11.47 -22.30 18.51
CA GLU A 324 -11.64 -22.46 19.95
C GLU A 324 -10.97 -21.32 20.70
N LEU A 325 -11.76 -20.66 21.51
CA LEU A 325 -11.40 -19.58 22.42
C LEU A 325 -10.38 -20.08 23.46
N GLU A 326 -9.11 -20.13 23.11
CA GLU A 326 -8.05 -20.23 24.11
C GLU A 326 -8.06 -18.98 24.98
N LYS A 327 -7.84 -19.17 26.28
CA LYS A 327 -7.64 -18.11 27.27
C LYS A 327 -6.46 -17.23 26.87
N GLU A 328 -6.73 -16.28 25.98
CA GLU A 328 -5.74 -15.30 25.55
C GLU A 328 -5.25 -14.52 26.78
N ASN A 329 -3.94 -14.36 26.89
CA ASN A 329 -3.30 -13.56 27.95
C ASN A 329 -3.74 -12.10 27.79
N LYS A 330 -4.81 -11.72 28.47
CA LYS A 330 -5.31 -10.35 28.54
C LYS A 330 -4.30 -9.48 29.27
N ILE A 331 -3.91 -8.38 28.64
CA ILE A 331 -3.06 -7.36 29.23
C ILE A 331 -3.95 -6.18 29.58
N TYR A 332 -4.03 -5.87 30.88
CA TYR A 332 -4.75 -4.70 31.37
C TYR A 332 -3.81 -3.50 31.44
N LEU A 333 -4.15 -2.44 30.73
CA LEU A 333 -3.39 -1.19 30.69
C LEU A 333 -4.19 -0.09 31.41
N ILE A 334 -3.47 0.69 32.22
CA ILE A 334 -4.05 1.81 32.95
C ILE A 334 -4.09 3.02 32.04
N PRO A 335 -5.28 3.61 31.75
CA PRO A 335 -5.41 4.69 30.77
C PRO A 335 -4.57 5.95 31.06
N GLU A 336 -4.36 6.31 32.32
CA GLU A 336 -3.49 7.47 32.66
C GLU A 336 -2.02 7.25 32.37
N LEU A 337 -1.59 5.99 32.15
CA LEU A 337 -0.20 5.62 31.90
C LEU A 337 0.08 5.32 30.42
N VAL A 338 -0.86 5.61 29.52
CA VAL A 338 -0.66 5.36 28.08
C VAL A 338 -1.15 6.54 27.24
N PHE A 339 -0.46 6.75 26.10
CA PHE A 339 -0.79 7.77 25.11
C PHE A 339 -1.29 7.11 23.82
N LEU A 340 -2.32 7.69 23.19
CA LEU A 340 -2.79 7.24 21.88
C LEU A 340 -1.74 7.50 20.80
N CYS A 341 -1.50 6.49 19.96
CA CYS A 341 -0.67 6.59 18.76
C CYS A 341 -1.54 7.00 17.57
N GLY A 342 -1.18 8.06 16.90
CA GLY A 342 -1.89 8.58 15.73
C GLY A 342 -2.44 9.99 15.95
N VAL A 343 -3.29 10.40 15.02
CA VAL A 343 -3.97 11.69 15.01
C VAL A 343 -5.42 11.45 15.39
N ASP A 344 -6.00 12.31 16.21
CA ASP A 344 -7.43 12.27 16.50
C ASP A 344 -8.20 12.73 15.25
N GLU A 345 -9.14 11.92 14.76
CA GLU A 345 -9.95 12.21 13.58
C GLU A 345 -10.89 13.41 13.79
N ASN A 346 -11.18 13.73 15.05
CA ASN A 346 -12.01 14.86 15.44
C ASN A 346 -11.24 16.20 15.58
N ASP A 347 -9.92 16.18 15.38
CA ASP A 347 -9.13 17.41 15.36
C ASP A 347 -9.46 18.22 14.09
N ASN A 348 -9.74 19.52 14.27
CA ASN A 348 -10.10 20.46 13.22
C ASN A 348 -9.24 20.29 11.95
N ASN A 349 -9.87 20.36 10.77
CA ASN A 349 -9.24 20.25 9.44
C ASN A 349 -7.95 21.06 9.25
N ASN A 350 -7.77 22.15 10.00
CA ASN A 350 -6.58 23.00 9.95
C ASN A 350 -5.36 22.34 10.62
N VAL A 351 -5.56 21.56 11.68
CA VAL A 351 -4.47 20.82 12.36
C VAL A 351 -4.00 19.66 11.52
N GLU A 352 -4.92 18.97 10.87
CA GLU A 352 -4.58 17.89 9.94
C GLU A 352 -3.82 18.41 8.70
N LYS A 353 -4.21 19.58 8.17
CA LYS A 353 -3.47 20.25 7.09
C LYS A 353 -2.05 20.62 7.52
N LYS A 354 -1.86 21.22 8.71
CA LYS A 354 -0.54 21.56 9.24
C LYS A 354 0.33 20.32 9.45
N ARG A 355 -0.25 19.22 9.93
CA ARG A 355 0.44 17.93 10.10
C ARG A 355 0.87 17.32 8.76
N LYS A 356 0.00 17.34 7.75
CA LYS A 356 0.32 16.89 6.38
C LYS A 356 1.42 17.74 5.78
N MET A 357 1.35 19.06 5.88
CA MET A 357 2.36 19.99 5.34
C MET A 357 3.71 19.84 6.03
N GLY A 358 3.77 19.64 7.35
CA GLY A 358 5.03 19.47 8.09
C GLY A 358 5.80 18.17 7.77
N ASN A 359 5.20 17.25 6.99
CA ASN A 359 5.85 16.02 6.53
C ASN A 359 6.25 16.07 5.04
N ILE A 360 5.93 17.17 4.34
CA ILE A 360 6.29 17.36 2.94
C ILE A 360 7.71 17.91 2.88
N LEU A 361 8.68 17.03 2.68
CA LEU A 361 10.09 17.40 2.57
C LEU A 361 10.51 17.45 1.09
N LYS A 362 11.28 18.47 0.73
CA LYS A 362 11.96 18.54 -0.55
C LYS A 362 13.07 17.46 -0.64
N PRO A 363 13.51 17.07 -1.84
CA PRO A 363 14.52 16.03 -2.04
C PRO A 363 15.77 16.19 -1.18
N ASN A 364 16.44 17.36 -1.22
CA ASN A 364 17.62 17.63 -0.40
C ASN A 364 17.36 17.47 1.11
N GLU A 365 16.30 18.10 1.62
CA GLU A 365 15.91 18.04 3.04
C GLU A 365 15.65 16.60 3.48
N ARG A 366 15.01 15.82 2.61
CA ARG A 366 14.73 14.41 2.88
C ARG A 366 16.00 13.59 2.94
N MET A 367 16.90 13.77 1.98
CA MET A 367 18.15 13.03 1.94
C MET A 367 19.09 13.39 3.10
N GLU A 368 19.13 14.66 3.53
CA GLU A 368 19.83 15.07 4.73
C GLU A 368 19.31 14.35 5.98
N LYS A 369 17.98 14.25 6.13
CA LYS A 369 17.40 13.47 7.23
C LYS A 369 17.75 11.98 7.15
N ILE A 370 17.75 11.42 5.96
CA ILE A 370 18.12 10.01 5.73
C ILE A 370 19.60 9.80 6.08
N LYS A 371 20.50 10.69 5.66
CA LYS A 371 21.96 10.58 5.92
C LYS A 371 22.29 10.60 7.42
N LYS A 372 21.47 11.23 8.26
CA LYS A 372 21.64 11.21 9.73
C LYS A 372 21.54 9.82 10.35
N ILE A 373 21.09 8.81 9.61
CA ILE A 373 21.12 7.43 10.09
C ILE A 373 22.55 6.96 10.39
N ASN A 374 23.56 7.46 9.66
CA ASN A 374 24.95 7.11 9.89
C ASN A 374 25.40 7.47 11.32
N GLU A 375 24.90 8.59 11.87
CA GLU A 375 25.18 8.97 13.26
C GLU A 375 24.66 7.93 14.26
N LEU A 376 23.57 7.24 13.92
CA LEU A 376 22.99 6.19 14.78
C LEU A 376 23.69 4.85 14.60
N LEU A 377 24.07 4.50 13.37
CA LEU A 377 24.73 3.22 13.06
C LEU A 377 26.17 3.19 13.57
N LEU A 378 26.85 4.35 13.59
CA LEU A 378 28.24 4.51 14.02
C LEU A 378 28.38 5.09 15.44
N ASN A 379 27.29 5.17 16.20
CA ASN A 379 27.29 5.77 17.54
C ASN A 379 28.12 4.94 18.53
N ASN A 380 29.08 5.59 19.18
CA ASN A 380 29.93 5.00 20.21
C ASN A 380 29.37 5.15 21.64
N ASN A 381 28.26 5.85 21.81
CA ASN A 381 27.69 6.09 23.15
C ASN A 381 27.06 4.79 23.68
N HIS A 382 27.39 4.45 24.91
CA HIS A 382 26.84 3.30 25.59
C HIS A 382 25.52 3.67 26.29
N LYS A 383 24.55 2.76 26.19
CA LYS A 383 23.31 2.83 26.96
C LYS A 383 23.50 2.11 28.28
N TYR A 384 22.98 2.69 29.34
CA TYR A 384 23.05 2.08 30.67
C TYR A 384 21.67 1.59 31.08
N PHE A 385 21.61 0.35 31.55
CA PHE A 385 20.40 -0.24 32.08
C PHE A 385 20.50 -0.34 33.60
N LYS A 386 19.55 0.29 34.33
CA LYS A 386 19.47 0.19 35.80
C LYS A 386 18.66 -1.06 36.17
N ARG A 387 19.27 -2.00 36.88
CA ARG A 387 18.54 -3.15 37.43
C ARG A 387 17.62 -2.64 38.55
N SER A 388 16.35 -3.10 38.53
CA SER A 388 15.28 -2.58 39.39
C SER A 388 15.54 -2.70 40.92
N LYS A 389 16.54 -3.46 41.36
CA LYS A 389 16.85 -3.72 42.77
C LYS A 389 18.31 -3.46 43.13
N SER A 390 19.15 -2.94 42.25
CA SER A 390 20.51 -2.61 42.54
C SER A 390 20.90 -1.23 42.03
N SER A 391 21.80 -0.55 42.70
CA SER A 391 22.39 0.73 42.26
C SER A 391 23.30 0.54 41.02
N GLU A 392 23.60 -0.70 40.66
CA GLU A 392 24.48 -1.03 39.53
C GLU A 392 23.84 -0.71 38.18
N LYS A 393 24.54 0.11 37.40
CA LYS A 393 24.21 0.37 36.00
C LYS A 393 24.95 -0.64 35.11
N ILE A 394 24.21 -1.49 34.45
CA ILE A 394 24.81 -2.39 33.45
C ILE A 394 25.09 -1.58 32.20
N LYS A 395 26.33 -1.55 31.75
CA LYS A 395 26.77 -0.96 30.48
C LYS A 395 26.39 -1.91 29.35
N LEU A 396 25.58 -1.42 28.38
CA LEU A 396 25.27 -2.14 27.16
C LEU A 396 26.27 -1.77 26.07
N GLU A 397 26.47 -2.69 25.12
CA GLU A 397 27.31 -2.41 23.94
C GLU A 397 26.78 -1.22 23.14
N SER A 398 27.70 -0.41 22.62
CA SER A 398 27.35 0.69 21.75
C SER A 398 26.92 0.18 20.36
N PRO A 399 26.14 0.95 19.59
CA PRO A 399 25.80 0.62 18.20
C PRO A 399 27.01 0.24 17.34
N ASN A 400 28.09 1.00 17.45
CA ASN A 400 29.31 0.76 16.69
C ASN A 400 30.05 -0.52 17.11
N GLU A 401 30.12 -0.83 18.41
CA GLU A 401 30.68 -2.10 18.90
C GLU A 401 29.90 -3.31 18.38
N ILE A 402 28.55 -3.24 18.39
CA ILE A 402 27.69 -4.31 17.84
C ILE A 402 27.97 -4.50 16.35
N ARG A 403 28.04 -3.40 15.59
CA ARG A 403 28.34 -3.41 14.16
C ARG A 403 29.68 -4.08 13.87
N GLN A 404 30.74 -3.65 14.58
CA GLN A 404 32.11 -4.17 14.41
C GLN A 404 32.21 -5.66 14.74
N LYS A 405 31.56 -6.13 15.81
CA LYS A 405 31.51 -7.56 16.18
C LYS A 405 30.93 -8.45 15.11
N TRP A 406 29.97 -7.94 14.34
CA TRP A 406 29.37 -8.68 13.22
C TRP A 406 30.05 -8.41 11.87
N GLY A 407 31.16 -7.67 11.88
CA GLY A 407 31.88 -7.31 10.65
C GLY A 407 31.06 -6.49 9.63
N LEU A 408 29.96 -5.88 10.09
CA LEU A 408 29.06 -5.15 9.19
C LEU A 408 29.57 -3.72 8.98
N GLU A 409 29.78 -3.34 7.72
CA GLU A 409 30.23 -2.02 7.31
C GLU A 409 29.16 -1.30 6.47
N PHE A 410 29.06 0.02 6.66
CA PHE A 410 28.20 0.89 5.89
C PHE A 410 29.06 1.84 5.07
N GLU A 411 28.76 1.94 3.78
CA GLU A 411 29.50 2.79 2.86
C GLU A 411 28.72 4.04 2.45
N GLN A 412 28.45 4.20 1.17
CA GLN A 412 27.77 5.36 0.62
C GLN A 412 26.32 5.00 0.22
N PHE A 413 25.48 6.03 0.15
CA PHE A 413 24.19 5.89 -0.51
C PHE A 413 24.40 5.68 -2.00
N GLN A 414 23.73 4.66 -2.51
CA GLN A 414 23.89 4.18 -3.88
C GLN A 414 23.58 5.28 -4.89
N THR A 415 24.47 5.42 -5.86
CA THR A 415 24.25 6.16 -7.11
C THR A 415 24.19 5.20 -8.29
N PHE A 416 23.33 5.46 -9.25
CA PHE A 416 23.14 4.60 -10.41
C PHE A 416 22.61 5.40 -11.60
N LYS A 417 22.61 4.77 -12.79
CA LYS A 417 22.08 5.37 -14.01
C LYS A 417 20.61 5.02 -14.19
N GLY A 418 19.80 6.02 -14.51
CA GLY A 418 18.44 5.85 -14.99
C GLY A 418 18.31 6.37 -16.42
N ARG A 419 17.16 6.15 -17.04
CA ARG A 419 16.83 6.62 -18.38
C ARG A 419 15.57 7.46 -18.33
N ILE A 420 15.43 8.43 -19.24
CA ILE A 420 14.21 9.19 -19.43
C ILE A 420 13.57 8.74 -20.74
N LEU A 421 12.41 8.13 -20.63
CA LEU A 421 11.59 7.75 -21.78
C LEU A 421 11.08 9.00 -22.49
N SER A 422 11.06 8.96 -23.81
CA SER A 422 10.47 10.02 -24.63
C SER A 422 8.99 10.21 -24.31
N LYS A 423 8.51 11.45 -24.36
CA LYS A 423 7.08 11.71 -24.26
C LYS A 423 6.34 11.08 -25.43
N PRO A 424 5.11 10.59 -25.23
CA PRO A 424 4.31 10.09 -26.35
C PRO A 424 3.97 11.23 -27.30
N GLN A 425 3.84 10.89 -28.59
CA GLN A 425 3.28 11.82 -29.57
C GLN A 425 1.75 11.87 -29.39
N VAL A 426 1.25 13.07 -29.16
CA VAL A 426 -0.18 13.33 -28.92
C VAL A 426 -0.77 14.03 -30.13
N PHE A 427 -1.93 13.54 -30.60
CA PHE A 427 -2.63 14.07 -31.76
C PHE A 427 -4.05 14.50 -31.37
N PHE A 428 -4.46 15.64 -31.88
CA PHE A 428 -5.80 16.21 -31.76
C PHE A 428 -6.58 16.11 -33.08
N PHE A 429 -7.70 16.78 -33.17
CA PHE A 429 -8.53 16.86 -34.36
C PHE A 429 -7.71 17.18 -35.64
N ASN A 430 -7.98 16.48 -36.73
CA ASN A 430 -7.23 16.55 -38.00
C ASN A 430 -5.71 16.22 -37.82
N ASP A 431 -5.39 15.30 -36.91
CA ASP A 431 -4.03 14.86 -36.62
C ASP A 431 -3.04 15.98 -36.28
N VAL A 432 -3.54 17.08 -35.72
CA VAL A 432 -2.69 18.17 -35.21
C VAL A 432 -1.88 17.67 -34.04
N LYS A 433 -0.54 17.68 -34.20
CA LYS A 433 0.39 17.22 -33.16
C LYS A 433 0.52 18.24 -32.02
N ASP A 434 0.58 17.76 -30.78
CA ASP A 434 0.97 18.57 -29.63
C ASP A 434 2.49 18.86 -29.65
N ASN A 435 2.85 20.10 -29.93
CA ASN A 435 4.24 20.58 -29.93
C ASN A 435 4.67 21.13 -28.57
N ASN A 436 3.83 20.96 -27.52
CA ASN A 436 4.05 21.58 -26.23
C ASN A 436 4.97 20.73 -25.34
N GLU A 437 6.20 21.16 -25.14
CA GLU A 437 7.21 20.53 -24.30
C GLU A 437 7.16 21.00 -22.83
N LYS A 438 5.96 21.18 -22.25
CA LYS A 438 5.86 21.55 -20.84
C LYS A 438 6.59 20.57 -19.93
N ARG A 439 7.40 21.12 -19.03
CA ARG A 439 8.22 20.38 -18.07
C ARG A 439 7.43 19.45 -17.15
N ASP A 440 6.15 19.78 -16.89
CA ASP A 440 5.23 19.00 -16.07
C ASP A 440 4.46 17.92 -16.85
N GLY A 441 4.76 17.75 -18.14
CA GLY A 441 4.11 16.76 -19.02
C GLY A 441 2.64 17.05 -19.33
N LYS A 442 2.12 18.23 -18.96
CA LYS A 442 0.73 18.57 -19.26
C LYS A 442 0.52 18.77 -20.75
N ILE A 443 -0.60 18.22 -21.21
CA ILE A 443 -1.11 18.40 -22.55
C ILE A 443 -1.95 19.67 -22.58
N GLN A 444 -1.70 20.56 -23.53
CA GLN A 444 -2.57 21.71 -23.71
C GLN A 444 -3.81 21.28 -24.47
N GLN A 445 -4.98 21.45 -23.87
CA GLN A 445 -6.23 21.08 -24.50
C GLN A 445 -6.43 21.87 -25.81
N GLN A 446 -6.69 21.13 -26.88
CA GLN A 446 -7.08 21.62 -28.19
C GLN A 446 -8.45 21.02 -28.58
N LYS A 447 -8.87 21.15 -29.82
CA LYS A 447 -10.05 20.49 -30.34
C LYS A 447 -9.95 18.99 -30.15
N PHE A 448 -11.00 18.34 -29.68
CA PHE A 448 -11.01 16.90 -29.42
C PHE A 448 -10.67 16.12 -30.68
N TYR A 449 -9.86 15.08 -30.52
CA TYR A 449 -9.59 14.10 -31.58
C TYR A 449 -10.90 13.51 -32.11
N LYS A 450 -11.79 13.08 -31.18
CA LYS A 450 -13.14 12.64 -31.49
C LYS A 450 -14.10 13.14 -30.40
N SER A 451 -14.98 14.08 -30.74
CA SER A 451 -16.03 14.59 -29.85
C SER A 451 -17.33 13.83 -30.04
N ILE A 452 -18.21 13.94 -29.04
CA ILE A 452 -19.62 13.53 -29.12
C ILE A 452 -20.44 14.81 -29.01
N ASN A 453 -21.29 15.07 -30.03
CA ASN A 453 -22.11 16.26 -30.04
C ASN A 453 -23.26 16.10 -29.04
N LEU A 454 -23.43 17.06 -28.15
CA LEU A 454 -24.50 17.10 -27.16
C LEU A 454 -25.74 17.79 -27.78
N VAL A 455 -26.44 17.12 -28.68
CA VAL A 455 -27.70 17.59 -29.22
C VAL A 455 -28.80 17.55 -28.14
N LYS A 456 -29.81 18.45 -28.21
CA LYS A 456 -30.84 18.63 -27.19
C LYS A 456 -31.53 17.33 -26.73
N ASP A 457 -31.66 16.37 -27.61
CA ASP A 457 -32.41 15.14 -27.34
C ASP A 457 -31.62 14.12 -26.50
N ILE A 458 -30.28 14.19 -26.45
CA ILE A 458 -29.44 13.21 -25.75
C ILE A 458 -29.02 13.63 -24.34
N TRP A 459 -29.26 14.88 -23.93
CA TRP A 459 -28.89 15.35 -22.62
C TRP A 459 -29.91 16.28 -21.99
N MET A 460 -29.86 16.45 -20.67
CA MET A 460 -30.67 17.37 -19.88
C MET A 460 -29.92 17.93 -18.68
N ILE A 461 -30.44 19.00 -18.11
CA ILE A 461 -29.95 19.61 -16.89
C ILE A 461 -31.03 19.53 -15.80
N LEU A 462 -30.70 18.93 -14.68
CA LEU A 462 -31.53 18.89 -13.49
C LEU A 462 -30.92 19.84 -12.44
N THR A 463 -31.72 20.73 -11.91
CA THR A 463 -31.20 21.80 -11.03
C THR A 463 -32.20 22.18 -9.94
N ASN A 464 -31.75 22.78 -8.85
CA ASN A 464 -32.64 23.31 -7.81
C ASN A 464 -33.30 24.67 -8.23
N TYR A 465 -32.65 25.38 -9.17
CA TYR A 465 -33.14 26.65 -9.70
C TYR A 465 -32.83 26.74 -11.21
N ILE A 466 -33.84 27.03 -12.06
CA ILE A 466 -33.69 27.11 -13.52
C ILE A 466 -32.55 28.04 -13.94
N ASN A 467 -32.47 29.22 -13.34
CA ASN A 467 -31.40 30.20 -13.62
C ASN A 467 -29.98 29.66 -13.42
N ASN A 468 -29.78 28.69 -12.49
CA ASN A 468 -28.48 28.03 -12.31
C ASN A 468 -28.18 27.10 -13.48
N GLY A 469 -29.18 26.43 -14.02
CA GLY A 469 -29.07 25.60 -15.21
C GLY A 469 -28.72 26.40 -16.45
N GLU A 470 -29.38 27.52 -16.65
CA GLU A 470 -29.11 28.44 -17.77
C GLU A 470 -27.63 28.93 -17.72
N LYS A 471 -27.20 29.48 -16.61
CA LYS A 471 -25.81 29.92 -16.44
C LYS A 471 -24.78 28.80 -16.59
N ALA A 472 -25.12 27.59 -16.19
CA ALA A 472 -24.23 26.43 -16.40
C ALA A 472 -24.14 26.12 -17.89
N PHE A 473 -25.24 26.12 -18.61
CA PHE A 473 -25.26 25.92 -20.06
C PHE A 473 -24.43 27.00 -20.78
N ASP A 474 -24.65 28.30 -20.51
CA ASP A 474 -23.89 29.40 -21.12
C ASP A 474 -22.35 29.21 -20.97
N ASN A 475 -21.92 28.80 -19.79
CA ASN A 475 -20.48 28.54 -19.54
C ASN A 475 -19.96 27.31 -20.32
N LEU A 476 -20.75 26.25 -20.41
CA LEU A 476 -20.40 25.05 -21.17
C LEU A 476 -20.35 25.39 -22.67
N GLU A 477 -21.30 26.17 -23.19
CA GLU A 477 -21.32 26.60 -24.58
C GLU A 477 -20.09 27.44 -24.96
N ARG A 478 -19.69 28.36 -24.10
CA ARG A 478 -18.44 29.13 -24.33
C ARG A 478 -17.22 28.24 -24.43
N CYS A 479 -17.14 27.17 -23.60
CA CYS A 479 -16.03 26.25 -23.62
C CYS A 479 -16.07 25.30 -24.82
N SER A 480 -17.25 24.91 -25.30
CA SER A 480 -17.42 23.94 -26.36
C SER A 480 -16.77 24.35 -27.67
N LYS A 481 -16.87 25.66 -28.01
CA LYS A 481 -16.31 26.26 -29.23
C LYS A 481 -14.78 26.06 -29.33
N GLN A 482 -14.08 26.22 -28.20
CA GLN A 482 -12.64 26.02 -28.13
C GLN A 482 -12.23 24.53 -28.23
N MET A 483 -13.11 23.64 -27.76
CA MET A 483 -12.87 22.19 -27.74
C MET A 483 -13.37 21.49 -29.01
N GLY A 484 -13.97 22.23 -29.94
CA GLY A 484 -14.54 21.65 -31.16
C GLY A 484 -15.74 20.75 -30.92
N ILE A 485 -16.51 21.01 -29.87
CA ILE A 485 -17.69 20.24 -29.45
C ILE A 485 -18.93 21.05 -29.80
N ILE A 486 -19.91 20.42 -30.46
CA ILE A 486 -21.21 21.04 -30.72
C ILE A 486 -22.13 20.72 -29.53
N ILE A 487 -22.68 21.76 -28.90
CA ILE A 487 -23.68 21.58 -27.85
C ILE A 487 -24.93 22.41 -28.19
N GLU A 488 -26.10 21.81 -28.00
CA GLU A 488 -27.38 22.46 -28.12
C GLU A 488 -28.01 22.64 -26.73
N LYS A 489 -28.85 23.67 -26.58
CA LYS A 489 -29.52 23.93 -25.30
C LYS A 489 -30.43 22.76 -24.94
N PRO A 490 -30.21 22.12 -23.78
CA PRO A 490 -31.03 20.99 -23.35
C PRO A 490 -32.31 21.45 -22.67
N GLU A 491 -33.16 20.49 -22.39
CA GLU A 491 -34.23 20.68 -21.42
C GLU A 491 -33.64 20.89 -20.03
N ILE A 492 -34.12 21.92 -19.30
CA ILE A 492 -33.71 22.27 -17.95
C ILE A 492 -34.91 22.08 -17.02
N ILE A 493 -34.80 21.13 -16.09
CA ILE A 493 -35.88 20.76 -15.18
C ILE A 493 -35.50 21.14 -13.75
N GLU A 494 -36.44 21.80 -13.07
CA GLU A 494 -36.27 22.18 -11.66
C GLU A 494 -36.69 21.03 -10.72
N ILE A 495 -35.81 20.64 -9.81
CA ILE A 495 -36.04 19.64 -8.77
C ILE A 495 -35.76 20.25 -7.40
N LYS A 496 -36.84 20.63 -6.65
CA LYS A 496 -36.73 21.00 -5.24
C LYS A 496 -37.15 19.85 -4.36
N ALA A 497 -36.33 19.44 -3.40
CA ALA A 497 -36.63 18.35 -2.51
C ALA A 497 -36.07 18.61 -1.10
N LYS A 498 -36.83 18.18 -0.07
CA LYS A 498 -36.44 18.33 1.33
C LYS A 498 -35.51 17.18 1.82
N ASN A 499 -35.60 16.03 1.16
CA ASN A 499 -34.83 14.85 1.46
C ASN A 499 -34.55 14.04 0.18
N ASP A 500 -33.71 13.01 0.31
CA ASP A 500 -33.29 12.17 -0.82
C ASP A 500 -34.42 11.31 -1.40
N ASN A 501 -35.33 10.81 -0.57
CA ASN A 501 -36.48 10.04 -1.04
C ASN A 501 -37.40 10.87 -1.91
N GLU A 502 -37.69 12.11 -1.52
CA GLU A 502 -38.48 13.05 -2.31
C GLU A 502 -37.75 13.41 -3.63
N TYR A 503 -36.43 13.60 -3.57
CA TYR A 503 -35.63 13.82 -4.78
C TYR A 503 -35.75 12.65 -5.76
N ILE A 504 -35.59 11.44 -5.28
CA ILE A 504 -35.70 10.21 -6.10
C ILE A 504 -37.12 10.03 -6.63
N SER A 505 -38.17 10.34 -5.82
CA SER A 505 -39.56 10.28 -6.31
C SER A 505 -39.79 11.24 -7.47
N LYS A 506 -39.26 12.45 -7.42
CA LYS A 506 -39.33 13.41 -8.53
C LYS A 506 -38.47 12.98 -9.74
N LEU A 507 -37.32 12.36 -9.52
CA LEU A 507 -36.54 11.78 -10.62
C LEU A 507 -37.30 10.68 -11.37
N ARG A 508 -38.14 9.91 -10.69
CA ARG A 508 -38.97 8.84 -11.31
C ARG A 508 -40.04 9.37 -12.24
N THR A 509 -40.47 10.61 -12.06
CA THR A 509 -41.48 11.24 -12.94
C THR A 509 -40.88 11.83 -14.23
N ILE A 510 -39.54 11.93 -14.31
CA ILE A 510 -38.83 12.45 -15.47
C ILE A 510 -38.49 11.28 -16.40
N ASP A 511 -38.82 11.43 -17.69
CA ASP A 511 -38.43 10.43 -18.69
C ASP A 511 -36.94 10.51 -19.00
N LEU A 512 -36.19 9.74 -18.26
CA LEU A 512 -34.73 9.60 -18.44
C LEU A 512 -34.39 8.55 -19.52
N ASN A 513 -35.34 7.72 -19.92
CA ASN A 513 -35.15 6.63 -20.90
C ASN A 513 -35.49 7.04 -22.32
N GLY A 514 -36.12 8.17 -22.54
CA GLY A 514 -36.53 8.71 -23.86
C GLY A 514 -35.38 9.20 -24.72
N GLY A 515 -34.33 8.36 -24.91
CA GLY A 515 -33.19 8.69 -25.76
C GLY A 515 -32.07 9.47 -25.07
N LYS A 516 -32.24 9.85 -23.81
CA LYS A 516 -31.22 10.58 -23.06
C LYS A 516 -30.02 9.67 -22.75
N LYS A 517 -28.82 10.18 -23.00
CA LYS A 517 -27.56 9.48 -22.73
C LYS A 517 -26.82 10.02 -21.49
N VAL A 518 -27.00 11.30 -21.18
CA VAL A 518 -26.33 11.95 -20.04
C VAL A 518 -27.19 13.01 -19.35
N VAL A 519 -27.04 13.10 -18.03
CA VAL A 519 -27.74 14.09 -17.22
C VAL A 519 -26.72 14.91 -16.42
N LEU A 520 -26.75 16.23 -16.58
CA LEU A 520 -26.03 17.17 -15.70
C LEU A 520 -26.92 17.52 -14.50
N ILE A 521 -26.42 17.24 -13.28
CA ILE A 521 -27.16 17.50 -12.04
C ILE A 521 -26.45 18.60 -11.25
N ILE A 522 -27.16 19.68 -11.04
CA ILE A 522 -26.69 20.86 -10.29
C ILE A 522 -27.31 20.83 -8.90
N LEU A 523 -26.49 20.59 -7.89
CA LEU A 523 -26.86 20.49 -6.49
C LEU A 523 -26.40 21.78 -5.75
N ASP A 524 -27.16 22.20 -4.73
CA ASP A 524 -26.71 23.20 -3.77
C ASP A 524 -26.00 22.58 -2.56
N THR A 525 -25.56 23.38 -1.61
CA THR A 525 -24.90 22.95 -0.38
C THR A 525 -25.77 22.02 0.46
N PHE A 526 -27.09 22.18 0.42
CA PHE A 526 -28.03 21.33 1.15
C PHE A 526 -28.22 19.98 0.44
N SER A 527 -28.53 19.98 -0.86
CA SER A 527 -28.86 18.79 -1.64
C SER A 527 -27.64 17.93 -1.99
N LYS A 528 -26.41 18.44 -1.81
CA LYS A 528 -25.18 17.63 -2.03
C LYS A 528 -25.16 16.32 -1.21
N LYS A 529 -25.86 16.26 -0.06
CA LYS A 529 -25.98 15.05 0.76
C LYS A 529 -26.77 13.95 0.08
N PHE A 530 -27.62 14.29 -0.93
CA PHE A 530 -28.41 13.33 -1.70
C PHE A 530 -27.58 12.63 -2.80
N TYR A 531 -26.34 13.06 -3.03
CA TYR A 531 -25.45 12.53 -4.08
C TYR A 531 -25.37 10.99 -4.09
N PRO A 532 -25.17 10.28 -2.94
CA PRO A 532 -25.12 8.82 -2.97
C PRO A 532 -26.43 8.18 -3.46
N SER A 533 -27.57 8.64 -2.97
CA SER A 533 -28.90 8.12 -3.35
C SER A 533 -29.19 8.38 -4.84
N ILE A 534 -28.90 9.59 -5.32
CA ILE A 534 -29.07 9.97 -6.74
C ILE A 534 -28.20 9.09 -7.64
N LYS A 535 -26.91 8.93 -7.31
CA LYS A 535 -26.00 8.11 -8.11
C LYS A 535 -26.38 6.64 -8.06
N ASN A 536 -26.80 6.14 -6.91
CA ASN A 536 -27.27 4.76 -6.80
C ASN A 536 -28.47 4.52 -7.71
N TYR A 537 -29.49 5.39 -7.69
CA TYR A 537 -30.66 5.31 -8.54
C TYR A 537 -30.30 5.33 -10.05
N LEU A 538 -29.51 6.32 -10.48
CA LEU A 538 -29.12 6.48 -11.88
C LEU A 538 -28.21 5.37 -12.39
N CYS A 539 -27.27 4.89 -11.56
CA CYS A 539 -26.35 3.84 -12.00
C CYS A 539 -26.93 2.43 -11.93
N LYS A 540 -27.84 2.16 -10.99
CA LYS A 540 -28.36 0.82 -10.77
C LYS A 540 -29.69 0.58 -11.48
N GLN A 541 -30.62 1.52 -11.35
CA GLN A 541 -31.99 1.33 -11.87
C GLN A 541 -32.14 1.86 -13.30
N ILE A 542 -31.62 3.04 -13.60
CA ILE A 542 -31.79 3.66 -14.91
C ILE A 542 -30.70 3.22 -15.89
N GLY A 543 -29.44 3.23 -15.48
CA GLY A 543 -28.32 2.94 -16.39
C GLY A 543 -27.88 4.16 -17.22
N ILE A 544 -28.05 5.38 -16.73
CA ILE A 544 -27.70 6.60 -17.45
C ILE A 544 -26.44 7.25 -16.91
N VAL A 545 -25.61 7.76 -17.82
CA VAL A 545 -24.43 8.57 -17.46
C VAL A 545 -24.85 9.87 -16.78
N SER A 546 -24.14 10.27 -15.73
CA SER A 546 -24.48 11.53 -15.05
C SER A 546 -23.24 12.28 -14.56
N GLN A 547 -23.33 13.61 -14.61
CA GLN A 547 -22.35 14.53 -14.03
C GLN A 547 -23.02 15.34 -12.93
N CYS A 548 -22.42 15.38 -11.73
CA CYS A 548 -22.92 16.21 -10.62
C CYS A 548 -21.95 17.35 -10.34
N ILE A 549 -22.47 18.54 -10.13
CA ILE A 549 -21.72 19.73 -9.70
C ILE A 549 -22.43 20.38 -8.50
N ILE A 550 -21.66 21.09 -7.67
CA ILE A 550 -22.19 21.88 -6.56
C ILE A 550 -22.16 23.35 -6.98
N TRP A 551 -23.33 23.97 -7.07
CA TRP A 551 -23.48 25.32 -7.64
C TRP A 551 -22.64 26.36 -6.92
N GLU A 552 -22.64 26.37 -5.58
CA GLU A 552 -21.89 27.36 -4.80
C GLU A 552 -20.40 27.34 -5.08
N LYS A 553 -19.88 26.15 -5.49
CA LYS A 553 -18.50 26.02 -5.93
C LYS A 553 -18.32 26.37 -7.41
N ALA A 554 -19.26 25.98 -8.24
CA ALA A 554 -19.18 26.16 -9.70
C ALA A 554 -19.37 27.61 -10.15
N ARG A 555 -20.28 28.35 -9.52
CA ARG A 555 -20.66 29.72 -9.91
C ARG A 555 -19.51 30.73 -9.90
N SER A 556 -18.50 30.53 -9.07
CA SER A 556 -17.33 31.39 -8.94
C SER A 556 -16.11 30.88 -9.73
N GLN A 557 -16.25 29.82 -10.50
CA GLN A 557 -15.14 29.20 -11.21
C GLN A 557 -14.93 29.84 -12.59
N ASN A 558 -13.67 29.76 -13.05
CA ASN A 558 -13.28 30.26 -14.37
C ASN A 558 -13.65 29.26 -15.48
N LEU A 559 -13.43 29.65 -16.73
CA LEU A 559 -13.67 28.80 -17.89
C LEU A 559 -12.91 27.48 -17.89
N SER A 560 -11.72 27.43 -17.26
CA SER A 560 -10.93 26.19 -17.14
C SER A 560 -11.68 25.11 -16.31
N TYR A 561 -12.43 25.52 -15.30
CA TYR A 561 -13.29 24.59 -14.55
C TYR A 561 -14.40 24.02 -15.44
N TRP A 562 -15.10 24.89 -16.18
CA TRP A 562 -16.20 24.49 -17.05
C TRP A 562 -15.72 23.62 -18.24
N SER A 563 -14.54 23.92 -18.79
CA SER A 563 -13.88 23.07 -19.79
C SER A 563 -13.61 21.67 -19.24
N ASN A 564 -13.19 21.55 -17.97
CA ASN A 564 -13.01 20.24 -17.34
C ASN A 564 -14.33 19.50 -17.13
N ILE A 565 -15.43 20.20 -16.76
CA ILE A 565 -16.77 19.60 -16.64
C ILE A 565 -17.26 19.10 -18.00
N LEU A 566 -17.14 19.92 -19.06
CA LEU A 566 -17.50 19.50 -20.41
C LEU A 566 -16.68 18.27 -20.86
N LYS A 567 -15.38 18.31 -20.63
CA LYS A 567 -14.50 17.16 -20.90
C LYS A 567 -14.94 15.91 -20.17
N GLN A 568 -15.32 16.00 -18.88
CA GLN A 568 -15.82 14.87 -18.12
C GLN A 568 -17.15 14.32 -18.71
N ILE A 569 -18.07 15.17 -19.13
CA ILE A 569 -19.31 14.75 -19.75
C ILE A 569 -19.01 14.01 -21.06
N GLU A 570 -18.23 14.60 -21.94
CA GLU A 570 -17.83 14.04 -23.23
C GLU A 570 -17.11 12.70 -23.10
N THR A 571 -16.12 12.62 -22.22
CA THR A 571 -15.34 11.38 -22.02
C THR A 571 -16.15 10.29 -21.36
N LYS A 572 -17.12 10.62 -20.51
CA LYS A 572 -18.10 9.64 -20.00
C LYS A 572 -18.97 9.05 -21.09
N LEU A 573 -19.20 9.76 -22.17
CA LEU A 573 -19.94 9.29 -23.34
C LEU A 573 -19.05 8.56 -24.35
N GLY A 574 -17.73 8.48 -24.11
CA GLY A 574 -16.77 7.77 -24.98
C GLY A 574 -16.02 8.68 -25.97
N ALA A 575 -16.10 10.01 -25.82
CA ALA A 575 -15.28 10.94 -26.58
C ALA A 575 -13.80 10.76 -26.29
N GLN A 576 -12.95 11.11 -27.23
CA GLN A 576 -11.51 11.01 -27.18
C GLN A 576 -10.89 12.40 -27.28
N PRO A 577 -10.43 13.00 -26.16
CA PRO A 577 -9.80 14.32 -26.19
C PRO A 577 -8.57 14.40 -27.09
N PHE A 578 -7.78 13.33 -27.13
CA PHE A 578 -6.61 13.17 -28.00
C PHE A 578 -6.32 11.68 -28.25
N ARG A 579 -5.46 11.41 -29.23
CA ARG A 579 -4.89 10.09 -29.51
C ARG A 579 -3.39 10.11 -29.22
N ILE A 580 -2.85 9.00 -28.76
CA ILE A 580 -1.42 8.77 -28.56
C ILE A 580 -0.96 7.74 -29.55
N LEU A 581 0.15 7.99 -30.24
CA LEU A 581 0.85 6.99 -31.02
C LEU A 581 1.69 6.15 -30.04
N VAL A 582 1.32 4.89 -29.87
CA VAL A 582 1.98 4.01 -28.88
C VAL A 582 3.25 3.39 -29.45
N ASN A 583 3.12 2.51 -30.43
CA ASN A 583 4.22 1.86 -31.13
C ASN A 583 3.66 1.22 -32.38
N ALA A 584 4.45 1.18 -33.46
CA ALA A 584 3.99 0.61 -34.73
C ALA A 584 3.50 -0.85 -34.64
N GLU A 585 4.07 -1.65 -33.75
CA GLU A 585 3.65 -3.03 -33.52
C GLU A 585 2.25 -3.11 -32.90
N PHE A 586 1.95 -2.21 -31.93
CA PHE A 586 0.65 -2.15 -31.26
C PHE A 586 -0.41 -1.42 -32.07
N ASP A 587 -0.01 -0.44 -32.90
CA ASP A 587 -0.94 0.25 -33.79
C ASP A 587 -1.46 -0.65 -34.93
N LYS A 588 -0.66 -1.63 -35.34
CA LYS A 588 -1.02 -2.59 -36.39
C LYS A 588 -1.82 -3.80 -35.85
N ASN A 589 -1.67 -4.14 -34.58
CA ASN A 589 -2.26 -5.32 -33.99
C ASN A 589 -3.31 -4.93 -32.93
N ILE A 590 -4.36 -5.73 -32.81
CA ILE A 590 -5.36 -5.55 -31.75
C ILE A 590 -4.69 -5.89 -30.42
N THR A 591 -4.64 -4.89 -29.55
CA THR A 591 -4.07 -4.99 -28.19
C THR A 591 -5.12 -4.68 -27.16
N MET A 592 -5.16 -5.47 -26.09
CA MET A 592 -6.04 -5.23 -24.94
C MET A 592 -5.22 -4.94 -23.68
N ILE A 593 -5.49 -3.81 -23.02
CA ILE A 593 -4.90 -3.45 -21.74
C ILE A 593 -5.95 -3.67 -20.66
N ILE A 594 -5.63 -4.45 -19.64
CA ILE A 594 -6.52 -4.77 -18.53
C ILE A 594 -5.98 -4.16 -17.24
N GLY A 595 -6.85 -3.50 -16.47
CA GLY A 595 -6.56 -3.05 -15.11
C GLY A 595 -7.44 -3.79 -14.10
N ILE A 596 -6.83 -4.41 -13.07
CA ILE A 596 -7.52 -5.19 -12.06
C ILE A 596 -7.28 -4.61 -10.66
N VAL A 597 -8.37 -4.35 -9.94
CA VAL A 597 -8.36 -3.97 -8.53
C VAL A 597 -9.25 -4.91 -7.73
N ILE A 598 -8.70 -5.48 -6.66
CA ILE A 598 -9.45 -6.33 -5.73
C ILE A 598 -9.40 -5.71 -4.34
N SER A 599 -10.54 -5.51 -3.73
CA SER A 599 -10.69 -4.92 -2.40
C SER A 599 -11.53 -5.79 -1.50
N LYS A 600 -11.16 -5.84 -0.20
CA LYS A 600 -11.94 -6.55 0.82
C LYS A 600 -13.12 -5.68 1.24
N ILE A 601 -14.34 -6.21 1.17
CA ILE A 601 -15.59 -5.52 1.52
C ILE A 601 -16.31 -6.17 2.72
N GLY A 602 -15.86 -7.34 3.17
CA GLY A 602 -16.40 -8.08 4.31
C GLY A 602 -15.44 -9.15 4.82
N LYS A 603 -15.87 -9.98 5.79
CA LYS A 603 -15.01 -11.03 6.38
C LYS A 603 -14.49 -12.00 5.31
N ASN A 604 -15.37 -12.49 4.45
CA ASN A 604 -15.03 -13.40 3.34
C ASN A 604 -15.46 -12.85 1.97
N LYS A 605 -15.86 -11.57 1.90
CA LYS A 605 -16.33 -10.94 0.66
C LYS A 605 -15.29 -9.99 0.10
N ILE A 606 -15.12 -10.06 -1.21
CA ILE A 606 -14.25 -9.19 -1.98
C ILE A 606 -15.00 -8.55 -3.15
N ARG A 607 -14.57 -7.36 -3.54
CA ARG A 607 -14.97 -6.70 -4.78
C ARG A 607 -13.85 -6.80 -5.78
N ILE A 608 -14.17 -7.26 -6.97
CA ILE A 608 -13.30 -7.23 -8.14
C ILE A 608 -13.82 -6.15 -9.09
N VAL A 609 -12.94 -5.24 -9.47
CA VAL A 609 -13.18 -4.28 -10.55
C VAL A 609 -12.13 -4.51 -11.61
N MET A 610 -12.60 -4.78 -12.82
CA MET A 610 -11.77 -4.96 -14.01
C MET A 610 -12.16 -3.94 -15.05
N THR A 611 -11.19 -3.22 -15.58
CA THR A 611 -11.37 -2.38 -16.76
C THR A 611 -10.49 -2.89 -17.90
N SER A 612 -11.02 -2.97 -19.09
CA SER A 612 -10.28 -3.42 -20.27
C SER A 612 -10.50 -2.48 -21.44
N THR A 613 -9.44 -2.19 -22.19
CA THR A 613 -9.57 -1.41 -23.43
C THR A 613 -10.22 -2.26 -24.51
N TYR A 614 -11.09 -1.65 -25.31
CA TYR A 614 -11.77 -2.33 -26.43
C TYR A 614 -11.64 -1.60 -27.78
N SER A 615 -10.96 -0.47 -27.85
CA SER A 615 -10.70 0.28 -29.07
C SER A 615 -9.26 0.13 -29.53
N GLN A 616 -9.00 0.22 -30.83
CA GLN A 616 -7.65 0.20 -31.40
C GLN A 616 -6.74 1.30 -30.82
N GLY A 617 -7.31 2.47 -30.49
CA GLY A 617 -6.57 3.55 -29.85
C GLY A 617 -6.30 3.37 -28.36
N LEU A 618 -6.65 2.23 -27.75
CA LEU A 618 -6.46 1.91 -26.33
C LEU A 618 -7.08 2.92 -25.35
N CYS A 619 -8.13 3.62 -25.75
CA CYS A 619 -8.67 4.78 -25.03
C CYS A 619 -10.15 4.63 -24.60
N ASN A 620 -10.86 3.62 -25.04
CA ASN A 620 -12.21 3.29 -24.58
C ASN A 620 -12.18 2.06 -23.68
N TYR A 621 -12.99 2.06 -22.63
CA TYR A 621 -12.89 1.10 -21.53
C TYR A 621 -14.22 0.39 -21.27
N LEU A 622 -14.20 -0.94 -21.25
CA LEU A 622 -15.23 -1.79 -20.67
C LEU A 622 -14.93 -1.95 -19.18
N THR A 623 -15.90 -1.67 -18.31
CA THR A 623 -15.74 -1.76 -16.85
C THR A 623 -16.69 -2.80 -16.29
N GLN A 624 -16.17 -3.81 -15.65
CA GLN A 624 -16.91 -4.89 -15.00
C GLN A 624 -16.70 -4.84 -13.50
N ILE A 625 -17.75 -5.13 -12.72
CA ILE A 625 -17.70 -5.11 -11.25
C ILE A 625 -18.39 -6.37 -10.74
N LYS A 626 -17.77 -7.06 -9.78
CA LYS A 626 -18.37 -8.21 -9.10
C LYS A 626 -18.03 -8.19 -7.61
N ASP A 627 -19.08 -8.30 -6.77
CA ASP A 627 -18.97 -8.53 -5.33
C ASP A 627 -19.23 -10.03 -5.09
N ILE A 628 -18.20 -10.74 -4.59
CA ILE A 628 -18.19 -12.20 -4.52
C ILE A 628 -17.59 -12.70 -3.21
N ASP A 629 -17.76 -13.99 -2.93
CA ASP A 629 -16.98 -14.65 -1.90
C ASP A 629 -15.51 -14.82 -2.35
N SER A 630 -14.59 -14.74 -1.40
CA SER A 630 -13.15 -14.81 -1.71
C SER A 630 -12.72 -16.11 -2.40
N ASN A 631 -13.49 -17.19 -2.25
CA ASN A 631 -13.22 -18.50 -2.86
C ASN A 631 -13.53 -18.55 -4.35
N ASP A 632 -14.34 -17.60 -4.87
CA ASP A 632 -14.75 -17.55 -6.29
C ASP A 632 -13.91 -16.56 -7.10
N LYS A 633 -12.77 -16.10 -6.52
CA LYS A 633 -11.94 -15.07 -7.10
C LYS A 633 -11.41 -15.44 -8.48
N GLU A 634 -10.80 -16.62 -8.59
CA GLU A 634 -10.12 -17.08 -9.80
C GLU A 634 -11.13 -17.26 -10.95
N SER A 635 -12.22 -17.98 -10.71
CA SER A 635 -13.28 -18.22 -11.72
C SER A 635 -13.92 -16.92 -12.19
N THR A 636 -14.12 -15.96 -11.28
CA THR A 636 -14.67 -14.64 -11.63
C THR A 636 -13.70 -13.83 -12.49
N LEU A 637 -12.41 -13.83 -12.18
CA LEU A 637 -11.41 -13.14 -12.99
C LEU A 637 -11.36 -13.67 -14.41
N LEU A 638 -11.40 -15.00 -14.59
CA LEU A 638 -11.40 -15.64 -15.90
C LEU A 638 -12.69 -15.31 -16.67
N TYR A 639 -13.85 -15.39 -16.01
CA TYR A 639 -15.13 -15.02 -16.60
C TYR A 639 -15.16 -13.57 -17.10
N MET A 640 -14.68 -12.61 -16.27
CA MET A 640 -14.61 -11.20 -16.66
C MET A 640 -13.65 -10.98 -17.84
N THR A 641 -12.52 -11.69 -17.85
CA THR A 641 -11.56 -11.63 -18.97
C THR A 641 -12.15 -12.20 -20.25
N GLN A 642 -12.82 -13.34 -20.17
CA GLN A 642 -13.50 -13.95 -21.31
C GLN A 642 -14.57 -13.02 -21.89
N ASN A 643 -15.36 -12.36 -21.04
CA ASN A 643 -16.35 -11.38 -21.49
C ASN A 643 -15.71 -10.20 -22.23
N ALA A 644 -14.58 -9.70 -21.72
CA ALA A 644 -13.84 -8.62 -22.37
C ALA A 644 -13.28 -9.04 -23.73
N ILE A 645 -12.72 -10.25 -23.84
CA ILE A 645 -12.23 -10.80 -25.10
C ILE A 645 -13.39 -11.03 -26.09
N ASN A 646 -14.53 -11.57 -25.63
CA ASN A 646 -15.73 -11.76 -26.47
C ASN A 646 -16.25 -10.43 -27.04
N TYR A 647 -16.19 -9.35 -26.22
CA TYR A 647 -16.60 -8.04 -26.67
C TYR A 647 -15.71 -7.51 -27.81
N ILE A 648 -14.38 -7.60 -27.63
CA ILE A 648 -13.42 -7.19 -28.67
C ILE A 648 -13.58 -8.07 -29.93
N LYS A 649 -13.75 -9.38 -29.77
CA LYS A 649 -13.95 -10.34 -30.88
C LYS A 649 -15.16 -9.99 -31.72
N LYS A 650 -16.23 -9.44 -31.13
CA LYS A 650 -17.42 -8.94 -31.88
C LYS A 650 -17.12 -7.67 -32.67
N LEU A 651 -16.24 -6.81 -32.24
CA LEU A 651 -15.91 -5.52 -32.87
C LEU A 651 -14.83 -5.66 -33.94
N TYR A 652 -13.86 -6.55 -33.71
CA TYR A 652 -12.65 -6.70 -34.52
C TYR A 652 -12.31 -8.17 -34.72
N ASN A 653 -11.27 -8.64 -34.03
CA ASN A 653 -10.79 -10.01 -33.96
C ASN A 653 -10.24 -10.31 -32.55
N ILE A 654 -9.74 -11.50 -32.32
CA ILE A 654 -9.04 -11.88 -31.08
C ILE A 654 -7.83 -10.97 -30.91
N PRO A 655 -7.61 -10.37 -29.70
CA PRO A 655 -6.43 -9.55 -29.44
C PRO A 655 -5.15 -10.37 -29.65
N LYS A 656 -4.16 -9.80 -30.34
CA LYS A 656 -2.83 -10.41 -30.45
C LYS A 656 -2.07 -10.29 -29.13
N TYR A 657 -2.21 -9.14 -28.45
CA TYR A 657 -1.54 -8.86 -27.18
C TYR A 657 -2.54 -8.53 -26.09
N ILE A 658 -2.31 -9.08 -24.88
CA ILE A 658 -3.07 -8.75 -23.68
C ILE A 658 -2.08 -8.38 -22.58
N ILE A 659 -2.12 -7.14 -22.08
CA ILE A 659 -1.28 -6.67 -20.98
C ILE A 659 -2.15 -6.42 -19.75
N ILE A 660 -1.91 -7.16 -18.67
CA ILE A 660 -2.70 -7.11 -17.44
C ILE A 660 -1.92 -6.37 -16.36
N TYR A 661 -2.45 -5.25 -15.89
CA TYR A 661 -1.95 -4.50 -14.73
C TYR A 661 -2.82 -4.80 -13.51
N ARG A 662 -2.25 -5.43 -12.49
CA ARG A 662 -2.91 -5.82 -11.26
C ARG A 662 -2.40 -4.96 -10.12
N LEU A 663 -3.27 -4.19 -9.45
CA LEU A 663 -2.88 -3.44 -8.27
C LEU A 663 -2.37 -4.41 -7.19
N GLY A 664 -1.07 -4.42 -6.96
CA GLY A 664 -0.37 -5.31 -6.04
C GLY A 664 0.21 -4.59 -4.83
N GLY A 665 0.96 -5.31 -4.04
CA GLY A 665 1.58 -4.83 -2.80
C GLY A 665 3.01 -5.31 -2.61
N ASN A 666 3.33 -5.78 -1.41
CA ASN A 666 4.66 -6.28 -1.06
C ASN A 666 4.94 -7.66 -1.67
N GLN A 667 6.17 -8.16 -1.52
CA GLN A 667 6.64 -9.43 -2.09
C GLN A 667 5.73 -10.63 -1.73
N LYS A 668 5.29 -10.75 -0.48
CA LYS A 668 4.38 -11.84 -0.05
C LYS A 668 3.03 -11.79 -0.76
N GLN A 669 2.51 -10.60 -1.03
CA GLN A 669 1.30 -10.44 -1.83
C GLN A 669 1.52 -10.80 -3.29
N THR A 670 2.69 -10.52 -3.83
CA THR A 670 3.08 -10.86 -5.20
C THR A 670 3.14 -12.38 -5.39
N GLU A 671 3.75 -13.12 -4.45
CA GLU A 671 3.76 -14.58 -4.45
C GLU A 671 2.34 -15.16 -4.40
N LYS A 672 1.49 -14.61 -3.54
CA LYS A 672 0.08 -15.00 -3.46
C LYS A 672 -0.69 -14.73 -4.76
N ILE A 673 -0.48 -13.56 -5.39
CA ILE A 673 -1.08 -13.23 -6.69
C ILE A 673 -0.63 -14.24 -7.75
N TYR A 674 0.64 -14.61 -7.76
CA TYR A 674 1.14 -15.59 -8.71
C TYR A 674 0.42 -16.95 -8.57
N HIS A 675 0.40 -17.51 -7.34
CA HIS A 675 -0.22 -18.80 -7.09
C HIS A 675 -1.73 -18.84 -7.31
N GLU A 676 -2.44 -17.79 -6.94
CA GLU A 676 -3.91 -17.78 -6.99
C GLU A 676 -4.44 -17.22 -8.31
N GLU A 677 -3.81 -16.15 -8.84
CA GLU A 677 -4.36 -15.45 -10.00
C GLU A 677 -3.63 -15.85 -11.30
N VAL A 678 -2.28 -15.73 -11.35
CA VAL A 678 -1.52 -15.96 -12.58
C VAL A 678 -1.62 -17.41 -13.07
N THR A 679 -1.54 -18.39 -12.15
CA THR A 679 -1.69 -19.80 -12.52
C THR A 679 -3.03 -20.12 -13.18
N SER A 680 -4.10 -19.46 -12.74
CA SER A 680 -5.43 -19.60 -13.33
C SER A 680 -5.48 -19.05 -14.77
N PHE A 681 -4.82 -17.90 -15.01
CA PHE A 681 -4.68 -17.34 -16.37
C PHE A 681 -3.81 -18.23 -17.28
N ILE A 682 -2.69 -18.80 -16.75
CA ILE A 682 -1.86 -19.75 -17.50
C ILE A 682 -2.72 -20.93 -17.95
N TYR A 683 -3.52 -21.51 -17.02
CA TYR A 683 -4.41 -22.62 -17.35
C TYR A 683 -5.43 -22.23 -18.42
N PHE A 684 -6.08 -21.07 -18.29
CA PHE A 684 -7.07 -20.57 -19.24
C PHE A 684 -6.49 -20.43 -20.65
N PHE A 685 -5.38 -19.69 -20.80
CA PHE A 685 -4.78 -19.47 -22.13
C PHE A 685 -4.14 -20.72 -22.72
N SER A 686 -3.76 -21.73 -21.91
CA SER A 686 -3.15 -22.97 -22.43
C SER A 686 -4.16 -24.03 -22.85
N ASN A 687 -5.37 -24.05 -22.27
CA ASN A 687 -6.33 -25.14 -22.49
C ASN A 687 -7.53 -24.76 -23.35
N GLU A 688 -7.77 -23.50 -23.64
CA GLU A 688 -8.92 -23.01 -24.39
C GLU A 688 -8.60 -22.80 -25.89
N ASN A 689 -7.83 -23.70 -26.52
CA ASN A 689 -7.44 -23.60 -27.95
C ASN A 689 -8.63 -23.42 -28.90
N LYS A 690 -9.73 -24.13 -28.65
CA LYS A 690 -10.97 -24.05 -29.47
C LYS A 690 -11.63 -22.66 -29.35
N TYR A 691 -11.58 -22.05 -28.16
CA TYR A 691 -12.14 -20.73 -27.93
C TYR A 691 -11.38 -19.65 -28.71
N PHE A 692 -10.07 -19.79 -28.83
CA PHE A 692 -9.20 -18.86 -29.54
C PHE A 692 -9.05 -19.17 -31.05
N ASN A 693 -9.66 -20.21 -31.58
CA ASN A 693 -9.46 -20.64 -32.97
C ASN A 693 -7.96 -20.76 -33.31
N GLU A 694 -7.19 -21.36 -32.44
CA GLU A 694 -5.72 -21.52 -32.50
C GLU A 694 -4.91 -20.21 -32.44
N ASN A 695 -5.57 -19.03 -32.39
CA ASN A 695 -4.91 -17.73 -32.26
C ASN A 695 -4.85 -17.29 -30.80
N ILE A 696 -4.09 -18.00 -29.98
CA ILE A 696 -3.94 -17.68 -28.55
C ILE A 696 -3.22 -16.34 -28.39
N PRO A 697 -3.79 -15.38 -27.63
CA PRO A 697 -3.13 -14.12 -27.36
C PRO A 697 -1.78 -14.29 -26.66
N LEU A 698 -0.80 -13.49 -27.03
CA LEU A 698 0.42 -13.31 -26.24
C LEU A 698 0.10 -12.36 -25.11
N TRP A 699 0.46 -12.71 -23.87
CA TRP A 699 0.02 -11.93 -22.72
C TRP A 699 1.10 -11.77 -21.65
N SER A 700 0.97 -10.69 -20.90
CA SER A 700 1.80 -10.41 -19.73
C SER A 700 0.94 -10.06 -18.53
N PHE A 701 1.40 -10.41 -17.32
CA PHE A 701 0.73 -10.11 -16.07
C PHE A 701 1.69 -9.34 -15.15
N ILE A 702 1.36 -8.09 -14.85
CA ILE A 702 2.23 -7.14 -14.17
C ILE A 702 1.58 -6.70 -12.86
N SER A 703 2.22 -7.01 -11.75
CA SER A 703 1.86 -6.47 -10.43
C SER A 703 2.36 -5.03 -10.29
N VAL A 704 1.48 -4.12 -9.89
CA VAL A 704 1.77 -2.68 -9.79
C VAL A 704 1.70 -2.23 -8.34
N ASN A 705 2.82 -1.76 -7.79
CA ASN A 705 2.91 -1.24 -6.43
C ASN A 705 3.13 0.28 -6.42
N LYS A 706 2.11 1.03 -6.00
CA LYS A 706 2.15 2.50 -5.87
C LYS A 706 2.77 3.00 -4.56
N LYS A 707 2.98 2.11 -3.60
CA LYS A 707 3.46 2.44 -2.24
C LYS A 707 4.87 1.93 -2.02
N THR A 708 5.77 2.19 -2.96
CA THR A 708 7.16 1.79 -2.82
C THR A 708 7.85 2.58 -1.72
N GLU A 709 8.77 1.93 -1.07
CA GLU A 709 9.64 2.53 -0.06
C GLU A 709 10.98 3.01 -0.65
N LEU A 710 11.25 2.68 -1.90
CA LEU A 710 12.36 3.23 -2.66
C LEU A 710 12.11 4.72 -2.95
N LYS A 711 13.14 5.53 -2.76
CA LYS A 711 13.24 6.92 -3.17
C LYS A 711 14.47 7.09 -4.01
N PHE A 712 14.36 7.87 -5.07
CA PHE A 712 15.51 8.27 -5.84
C PHE A 712 15.41 9.74 -6.24
N PHE A 713 16.56 10.34 -6.38
CA PHE A 713 16.74 11.77 -6.57
C PHE A 713 17.68 11.97 -7.75
N GLU A 714 17.34 12.86 -8.65
CA GLU A 714 18.22 13.27 -9.73
C GLU A 714 19.32 14.18 -9.18
N ILE A 715 20.57 13.89 -9.52
CA ILE A 715 21.73 14.70 -9.15
C ILE A 715 21.93 15.75 -10.24
N THR A 716 21.82 17.01 -9.89
CA THR A 716 22.11 18.12 -10.80
C THR A 716 23.61 18.38 -10.91
N GLU A 717 24.03 19.15 -11.92
CA GLU A 717 25.44 19.57 -12.11
C GLU A 717 26.01 20.24 -10.85
N ASN A 718 25.21 21.02 -10.15
CA ASN A 718 25.57 21.65 -8.87
C ASN A 718 25.49 20.71 -7.67
N ARG A 719 25.41 19.39 -7.88
CA ARG A 719 25.26 18.33 -6.84
C ARG A 719 24.03 18.47 -5.95
N ASN A 720 23.03 19.28 -6.33
CA ASN A 720 21.75 19.34 -5.64
C ASN A 720 20.89 18.15 -6.03
N LEU A 721 20.06 17.68 -5.08
CA LEU A 721 19.10 16.62 -5.30
C LEU A 721 17.73 17.22 -5.63
N ILE A 722 17.15 16.79 -6.74
CA ILE A 722 15.81 17.18 -7.16
C ILE A 722 14.94 15.94 -7.38
N ASN A 723 13.63 16.13 -7.52
CA ASN A 723 12.77 15.04 -7.98
C ASN A 723 13.14 14.62 -9.40
N PRO A 724 13.16 13.31 -9.71
CA PRO A 724 13.45 12.84 -11.04
C PRO A 724 12.47 13.41 -12.06
N ARG A 725 12.93 13.67 -13.26
CA ARG A 725 12.09 14.11 -14.38
C ARG A 725 11.02 13.08 -14.71
N ILE A 726 9.90 13.53 -15.26
CA ILE A 726 8.84 12.64 -15.75
C ILE A 726 9.37 11.70 -16.83
N GLY A 727 8.86 10.47 -16.88
CA GLY A 727 9.36 9.44 -17.77
C GLY A 727 10.66 8.77 -17.30
N THR A 728 11.20 9.15 -16.12
CA THR A 728 12.36 8.44 -15.56
C THR A 728 12.01 6.99 -15.27
N VAL A 729 12.72 6.07 -15.92
CA VAL A 729 12.62 4.62 -15.73
C VAL A 729 13.94 4.06 -15.22
N ILE A 730 13.83 3.05 -14.34
CA ILE A 730 14.95 2.37 -13.71
C ILE A 730 14.67 0.87 -13.72
N ASP A 731 15.46 0.14 -14.43
CA ASP A 731 15.40 -1.30 -14.64
C ASP A 731 16.71 -2.03 -14.23
N THR A 732 17.70 -1.26 -13.79
CA THR A 732 19.02 -1.74 -13.34
C THR A 732 19.49 -0.95 -12.12
N GLY A 733 20.41 -1.51 -11.35
CA GLY A 733 21.04 -0.85 -10.21
C GLY A 733 20.27 -1.01 -8.89
N VAL A 734 18.96 -0.89 -8.91
CA VAL A 734 18.06 -1.03 -7.72
C VAL A 734 17.07 -2.18 -7.87
N THR A 735 17.13 -2.90 -8.95
CA THR A 735 16.31 -4.08 -9.28
C THR A 735 17.10 -5.37 -9.05
N ASN A 736 16.43 -6.50 -9.06
CA ASN A 736 17.07 -7.81 -8.97
C ASN A 736 17.16 -8.46 -10.36
N ASN A 737 18.29 -9.09 -10.70
CA ASN A 737 18.49 -9.79 -11.97
C ASN A 737 17.56 -11.01 -12.15
N ASP A 738 17.12 -11.62 -11.05
CA ASP A 738 16.23 -12.77 -11.07
C ASP A 738 14.77 -12.43 -11.32
N TYR A 739 14.43 -11.14 -11.38
CA TYR A 739 13.08 -10.65 -11.58
C TYR A 739 12.98 -9.73 -12.79
N TYR A 740 11.88 -9.84 -13.52
CA TYR A 740 11.48 -8.89 -14.52
C TYR A 740 10.74 -7.74 -13.83
N GLU A 741 11.48 -6.72 -13.41
CA GLU A 741 10.94 -5.57 -12.69
C GLU A 741 11.58 -4.26 -13.12
N PHE A 742 10.81 -3.18 -13.00
CA PHE A 742 11.29 -1.82 -13.21
C PHE A 742 10.51 -0.82 -12.36
N TYR A 743 11.11 0.37 -12.18
CA TYR A 743 10.49 1.50 -11.51
C TYR A 743 10.28 2.64 -12.52
N LEU A 744 9.13 3.29 -12.44
CA LEU A 744 8.78 4.39 -13.32
C LEU A 744 8.29 5.60 -12.51
N GLN A 745 8.79 6.80 -12.86
CA GLN A 745 8.32 8.10 -12.38
C GLN A 745 7.57 8.82 -13.50
N PRO A 746 6.28 8.54 -13.70
CA PRO A 746 5.55 9.10 -14.84
C PRO A 746 5.03 10.51 -14.58
N GLN A 747 4.79 10.88 -13.30
CA GLN A 747 4.12 12.12 -12.94
C GLN A 747 5.07 13.14 -12.32
N TYR A 748 4.92 14.40 -12.70
CA TYR A 748 5.62 15.51 -12.06
C TYR A 748 5.15 15.73 -10.62
N VAL A 749 6.09 15.96 -9.70
CA VAL A 749 5.81 16.22 -8.29
C VAL A 749 6.25 17.64 -7.94
N ASN A 750 5.28 18.52 -7.76
CA ASN A 750 5.52 19.93 -7.46
C ASN A 750 5.94 20.15 -5.99
N MET A 751 5.33 19.42 -5.06
CA MET A 751 5.60 19.55 -3.62
C MET A 751 6.08 18.22 -3.03
N GLY A 752 7.17 18.29 -2.25
CA GLY A 752 7.70 17.13 -1.55
C GLY A 752 8.60 16.24 -2.43
N THR A 753 8.70 14.99 -2.05
CA THR A 753 9.56 14.00 -2.70
C THR A 753 8.73 13.02 -3.52
N ALA A 754 9.15 12.76 -4.74
CA ALA A 754 8.55 11.79 -5.64
C ALA A 754 8.57 10.36 -5.04
N THR A 755 7.56 9.58 -5.38
CA THR A 755 7.50 8.15 -5.07
C THR A 755 7.26 7.42 -6.37
N PRO A 756 8.24 6.66 -6.87
CA PRO A 756 8.09 5.92 -8.11
C PRO A 756 7.05 4.82 -7.95
N VAL A 757 6.57 4.33 -9.07
CA VAL A 757 5.72 3.14 -9.12
C VAL A 757 6.59 1.95 -9.51
N HIS A 758 6.44 0.85 -8.80
CA HIS A 758 7.13 -0.40 -9.07
C HIS A 758 6.23 -1.33 -9.89
N TYR A 759 6.77 -1.84 -10.95
CA TYR A 759 6.15 -2.81 -11.85
C TYR A 759 6.94 -4.11 -11.76
N HIS A 760 6.27 -5.20 -11.43
CA HIS A 760 6.86 -6.53 -11.36
C HIS A 760 6.07 -7.47 -12.28
N CYS A 761 6.70 -7.89 -13.36
CA CYS A 761 6.11 -8.83 -14.30
C CYS A 761 6.16 -10.24 -13.71
N LEU A 762 4.99 -10.83 -13.50
CA LEU A 762 4.83 -12.14 -12.88
C LEU A 762 4.75 -13.25 -13.93
N PHE A 763 4.32 -12.90 -15.15
CA PHE A 763 4.26 -13.78 -16.29
C PHE A 763 4.39 -12.96 -17.57
N ASP A 764 5.13 -13.47 -18.55
CA ASP A 764 5.26 -12.87 -19.86
C ASP A 764 5.44 -13.94 -20.95
N SER A 765 4.53 -13.97 -21.91
CA SER A 765 4.63 -14.75 -23.14
C SER A 765 4.84 -13.86 -24.37
N THR A 766 4.88 -12.54 -24.20
CA THR A 766 4.97 -11.59 -25.31
C THR A 766 6.35 -11.55 -25.95
N GLN A 767 7.38 -11.92 -25.18
CA GLN A 767 8.80 -11.87 -25.57
C GLN A 767 9.26 -10.47 -26.03
N MET A 768 8.53 -9.43 -25.59
CA MET A 768 8.89 -8.05 -25.93
C MET A 768 10.14 -7.60 -25.17
N PRO A 769 10.99 -6.78 -25.78
CA PRO A 769 12.04 -6.07 -25.05
C PRO A 769 11.44 -5.30 -23.86
N ILE A 770 12.15 -5.30 -22.72
CA ILE A 770 11.69 -4.59 -21.52
C ILE A 770 11.44 -3.11 -21.81
N GLU A 771 12.25 -2.51 -22.69
CA GLU A 771 12.15 -1.11 -23.10
C GLU A 771 10.81 -0.78 -23.76
N ILE A 772 10.25 -1.70 -24.52
CA ILE A 772 8.92 -1.55 -25.14
C ILE A 772 7.82 -1.64 -24.06
N MET A 773 7.95 -2.58 -23.12
CA MET A 773 6.98 -2.69 -22.02
C MET A 773 6.99 -1.45 -21.11
N GLU A 774 8.16 -0.87 -20.86
CA GLU A 774 8.33 0.38 -20.11
C GLU A 774 7.68 1.57 -20.84
N GLU A 775 7.92 1.67 -22.15
CA GLU A 775 7.35 2.73 -22.98
C GLU A 775 5.83 2.66 -23.03
N ILE A 776 5.24 1.48 -23.26
CA ILE A 776 3.79 1.26 -23.23
C ILE A 776 3.23 1.63 -21.86
N THR A 777 3.85 1.12 -20.79
CA THR A 777 3.43 1.42 -19.41
C THR A 777 3.41 2.92 -19.16
N TYR A 778 4.44 3.65 -19.63
CA TYR A 778 4.51 5.10 -19.51
C TYR A 778 3.42 5.80 -20.34
N TYR A 779 3.22 5.40 -21.59
CA TYR A 779 2.24 6.03 -22.48
C TYR A 779 0.82 5.81 -21.99
N MET A 780 0.51 4.63 -21.42
CA MET A 780 -0.79 4.36 -20.81
C MET A 780 -1.10 5.25 -19.61
N THR A 781 -0.13 5.91 -19.00
CA THR A 781 -0.39 6.88 -17.92
C THR A 781 -1.04 8.18 -18.39
N TYR A 782 -1.03 8.47 -19.69
CA TYR A 782 -1.63 9.69 -20.25
C TYR A 782 -3.13 9.56 -20.55
N TYR A 783 -3.68 8.37 -20.63
CA TYR A 783 -5.08 8.12 -21.04
C TYR A 783 -6.13 8.28 -19.94
N TYR A 784 -5.76 8.89 -18.80
CA TYR A 784 -6.75 9.20 -17.76
C TYR A 784 -7.35 10.58 -17.99
N TRP A 785 -8.55 10.62 -18.57
CA TRP A 785 -9.22 11.83 -19.07
C TRP A 785 -9.50 12.91 -18.02
N ASN A 786 -9.56 12.55 -16.75
CA ASN A 786 -9.81 13.51 -15.66
C ASN A 786 -8.57 14.33 -15.26
N TRP A 787 -7.45 14.13 -15.97
CA TRP A 787 -6.19 14.84 -15.78
C TRP A 787 -5.50 15.14 -17.12
N ASN A 788 -4.97 16.36 -17.28
CA ASN A 788 -4.32 16.78 -18.53
C ASN A 788 -2.81 16.49 -18.51
N GLY A 789 -2.41 15.23 -18.40
CA GLY A 789 -1.01 14.82 -18.37
C GLY A 789 -0.86 13.41 -17.79
N PRO A 790 0.38 12.93 -17.59
CA PRO A 790 0.59 11.60 -17.07
C PRO A 790 0.17 11.50 -15.60
N ILE A 791 -0.42 10.37 -15.25
CA ILE A 791 -0.74 9.97 -13.88
C ILE A 791 0.25 8.91 -13.38
N ARG A 792 0.12 8.47 -12.13
CA ARG A 792 1.09 7.56 -11.54
C ARG A 792 1.04 6.13 -12.08
N GLU A 793 -0.10 5.65 -12.52
CA GLU A 793 -0.33 4.29 -13.01
C GLU A 793 -0.99 4.27 -14.40
N PRO A 794 -0.92 3.16 -15.15
CA PRO A 794 -1.65 3.01 -16.41
C PRO A 794 -3.15 3.28 -16.25
N ALA A 795 -3.75 3.96 -17.23
CA ALA A 795 -5.13 4.45 -17.12
C ALA A 795 -6.15 3.33 -16.88
N ALA A 796 -6.00 2.16 -17.49
CA ALA A 796 -6.87 1.02 -17.21
C ALA A 796 -6.91 0.69 -15.71
N LEU A 797 -5.74 0.59 -15.06
CA LEU A 797 -5.67 0.34 -13.62
C LEU A 797 -6.28 1.50 -12.81
N LYS A 798 -6.05 2.74 -13.25
CA LYS A 798 -6.62 3.94 -12.61
C LYS A 798 -8.13 3.96 -12.67
N PHE A 799 -8.73 3.64 -13.82
CA PHE A 799 -10.17 3.55 -13.97
C PHE A 799 -10.76 2.49 -13.04
N ALA A 800 -10.15 1.31 -12.93
CA ALA A 800 -10.57 0.29 -11.98
C ALA A 800 -10.51 0.77 -10.51
N ASP A 801 -9.43 1.48 -10.11
CA ASP A 801 -9.25 2.01 -8.75
C ASP A 801 -10.27 3.12 -8.42
N VAL A 802 -10.54 4.02 -9.37
CA VAL A 802 -11.55 5.08 -9.22
C VAL A 802 -12.95 4.49 -9.15
N CYS A 803 -13.28 3.51 -10.00
CA CYS A 803 -14.56 2.81 -9.98
C CYS A 803 -14.77 2.09 -8.64
N ASN A 804 -13.79 1.34 -8.15
CA ASN A 804 -13.85 0.67 -6.84
C ASN A 804 -14.12 1.69 -5.70
N SER A 805 -13.43 2.83 -5.73
CA SER A 805 -13.62 3.91 -4.75
C SER A 805 -15.00 4.56 -4.87
N PHE A 806 -15.51 4.75 -6.08
CA PHE A 806 -16.82 5.32 -6.36
C PHE A 806 -17.94 4.44 -5.79
N ILE A 807 -17.93 3.14 -6.13
CA ILE A 807 -18.93 2.18 -5.65
C ILE A 807 -18.93 2.10 -4.10
N GLY A 808 -17.75 2.13 -3.48
CA GLY A 808 -17.64 2.17 -2.01
C GLY A 808 -18.27 3.43 -1.39
N LYS A 809 -18.13 4.60 -2.02
CA LYS A 809 -18.68 5.88 -1.53
C LYS A 809 -20.21 5.96 -1.65
N ILE A 810 -20.74 5.49 -2.75
CA ILE A 810 -22.20 5.56 -3.00
C ILE A 810 -22.95 4.34 -2.45
N LYS A 811 -22.23 3.40 -1.82
CA LYS A 811 -22.77 2.20 -1.18
C LYS A 811 -23.71 1.41 -2.09
N ILE A 812 -23.32 1.20 -3.35
CA ILE A 812 -24.05 0.30 -4.25
C ILE A 812 -23.83 -1.14 -3.74
N GLU A 813 -24.92 -1.82 -3.44
CA GLU A 813 -24.99 -3.25 -3.19
C GLU A 813 -25.53 -3.94 -4.45
N GLY A 814 -24.84 -4.96 -4.93
CA GLY A 814 -25.16 -5.71 -6.15
C GLY A 814 -24.62 -5.05 -7.44
N ASP A 815 -25.09 -5.54 -8.57
CA ASP A 815 -24.58 -5.15 -9.88
C ASP A 815 -25.07 -3.77 -10.31
N VAL A 816 -24.21 -3.04 -11.00
CA VAL A 816 -24.55 -1.81 -11.73
C VAL A 816 -25.27 -2.20 -13.03
N ASN A 817 -26.11 -1.32 -13.55
CA ASN A 817 -26.81 -1.53 -14.82
C ASN A 817 -25.79 -1.78 -15.96
N SER A 818 -25.97 -2.85 -16.72
CA SER A 818 -25.06 -3.31 -17.78
C SER A 818 -24.85 -2.30 -18.91
N GLN A 819 -25.81 -1.40 -19.13
CA GLN A 819 -25.66 -0.30 -20.11
C GLN A 819 -24.46 0.62 -19.78
N LEU A 820 -24.06 0.72 -18.52
CA LEU A 820 -22.95 1.56 -18.09
C LEU A 820 -21.59 0.89 -18.20
N GLU A 821 -21.50 -0.40 -18.46
CA GLU A 821 -20.22 -1.12 -18.55
C GLU A 821 -19.27 -0.55 -19.60
N TYR A 822 -19.80 0.08 -20.65
CA TYR A 822 -19.04 0.64 -21.78
C TYR A 822 -18.64 2.11 -21.57
N TYR A 823 -19.00 2.69 -20.45
CA TYR A 823 -18.78 4.10 -20.14
C TYR A 823 -18.01 4.29 -18.83
N PRO A 824 -17.04 5.19 -18.76
CA PRO A 824 -16.37 5.52 -17.50
C PRO A 824 -17.22 6.46 -16.62
N TYR A 825 -18.45 6.05 -16.29
CA TYR A 825 -19.48 6.84 -15.59
C TYR A 825 -19.08 7.33 -14.19
N TYR A 826 -18.07 6.74 -13.63
CA TYR A 826 -17.55 6.96 -12.26
C TYR A 826 -16.46 8.04 -12.16
N ILE A 827 -15.99 8.61 -13.28
CA ILE A 827 -14.96 9.66 -13.29
C ILE A 827 -15.52 11.05 -12.98
#